data_3ecd6160a89b0f6501eeaa386383e419
#
_entry.id   3ecd6160a89b0f6501eeaa386383e419
#
_cell.length_a   1.000
_cell.length_b   1.000
_cell.length_c   1.000
_cell.angle_alpha   90.00
_cell.angle_beta   90.00
_cell.angle_gamma   90.00
#
_symmetry.space_group_name_H-M   'P 1'
#
loop_
_entity.id
_entity.type
_entity.pdbx_description
1 polymer ?
#
loop_
_entity_poly.entity_id
_entity_poly.type
_entity_poly.pdbx_seq_one_letter_code
_entity_poly.pdbx_strand_id
1 'polypeptide(L)'
;MKHPDDDTELFNRPEAEPAADSGGEVVDLNKARSARAESADPTNRPDADPSADSRTDGSGTESGDPTARVMVDQPTAKATGPGYFGRLLAAKRRPVVPVWLKSATELKTAAAWVARHYAHAVGYHALRSPVYAARLTLQAPSGAAKFVGGTMRWVADREGEPVRLAAVRREDAAEYLKLSRQRDGRVRLRTLVTVLAMFIGLGAALAIYVLAPDWLQALSVGAVVLALGFAGRKADDPVIHRAVELPKAVKLTSDIVLRALGSLGIPAINQAQAKGRDGFEFTAPITRDGPGWRAEGNLPYGVTVTDIIERRERLASGLRRPLGCVWPEAVADEHTGRLVLWVGDQDMNRATQPAWPLAKGGLVDLFKPVDFSTDQRGRWVGLTFMYIAAIIGAIPRMGKTFLLRLFALIAALDPRAELHTYDLKGTGDLDPVGEHVSYRHRAGEEDEDIEYAIADMREVRGELRRRAKVIRSLPRDICPESKVTSELASKPSLGLHPIVICVDECQVWFEHDKYGKEFEDICTDLVKRGPATGIVLMLATQRPDAKSLPTGISANAGVRLCMKVMGQTENDMVLGTSSYKRGVRATMFSWADKGIAYFVGDGSDARIIRSVYVDAPNADRIARRARKAREDAGTLSGYALGQEPEPSAGSGYDLLADILAVVPADEPKAWSETVVSRLAELRPDVYDGWAPDALAAALKPHGISTVQVGRRVDGKVVNRRGVDRSHIVTAIAERDGNRDAG
;
A
#
# COMPACT_ATOMS: atom_id res chain seq x y z
N MET A 1 -12.82 34.47 -47.84
CA MET A 1 -12.95 35.90 -48.09
C MET A 1 -12.79 36.65 -46.77
N LYS A 2 -11.64 37.37 -46.65
CA LYS A 2 -11.34 38.44 -45.68
C LYS A 2 -11.32 38.15 -44.17
N HIS A 3 -10.12 37.96 -43.62
CA HIS A 3 -9.57 38.69 -42.46
C HIS A 3 -9.71 40.20 -42.64
N PRO A 4 -9.62 41.10 -41.65
CA PRO A 4 -8.44 41.25 -40.80
C PRO A 4 -8.70 41.73 -39.34
N ASP A 5 -7.65 41.57 -38.53
CA ASP A 5 -6.81 42.50 -37.75
C ASP A 5 -7.28 43.06 -36.41
N ASP A 6 -6.39 42.79 -35.47
CA ASP A 6 -5.73 43.71 -34.51
C ASP A 6 -6.59 44.44 -33.48
N ASP A 7 -6.29 44.19 -32.23
CA ASP A 7 -5.89 45.28 -31.33
C ASP A 7 -5.35 44.73 -29.99
N THR A 8 -4.10 45.11 -29.76
CA THR A 8 -3.31 45.10 -28.55
C THR A 8 -3.85 46.07 -27.53
N GLU A 9 -4.19 45.63 -26.30
CA GLU A 9 -4.23 46.53 -25.14
C GLU A 9 -3.44 46.00 -23.97
N LEU A 10 -2.40 46.77 -23.65
CA LEU A 10 -1.59 46.71 -22.42
C LEU A 10 -2.41 46.96 -21.18
N PHE A 11 -2.37 46.09 -20.20
CA PHE A 11 -2.83 46.38 -18.87
C PHE A 11 -1.69 46.83 -17.96
N ASN A 12 -1.75 48.13 -17.61
CA ASN A 12 -1.02 48.82 -16.55
C ASN A 12 -1.21 48.14 -15.18
N ARG A 13 -0.10 47.84 -14.51
CA ARG A 13 -0.06 47.65 -13.07
C ARG A 13 0.10 48.98 -12.38
N PRO A 14 -0.62 49.26 -11.26
CA PRO A 14 -0.28 50.39 -10.39
C PRO A 14 0.90 49.99 -9.48
N GLU A 15 1.88 50.87 -9.45
CA GLU A 15 3.00 50.91 -8.51
C GLU A 15 2.49 51.10 -7.07
N ALA A 16 2.97 50.31 -6.13
CA ALA A 16 2.82 50.55 -4.71
C ALA A 16 4.10 51.22 -4.15
N GLU A 17 3.93 52.33 -3.51
CA GLU A 17 4.97 53.11 -2.84
C GLU A 17 5.67 52.34 -1.71
N PRO A 18 6.99 52.62 -1.44
CA PRO A 18 7.76 51.93 -0.43
C PRO A 18 7.47 52.47 0.97
N ALA A 19 7.13 51.58 1.88
CA ALA A 19 7.08 51.86 3.31
C ALA A 19 8.49 51.84 3.92
N ALA A 20 8.68 52.75 4.87
CA ALA A 20 9.93 53.17 5.47
C ALA A 20 10.74 52.06 6.18
N ASP A 21 12.04 52.21 6.01
CA ASP A 21 13.21 51.76 6.68
C ASP A 21 13.06 51.57 8.22
N SER A 22 13.30 50.31 8.70
CA SER A 22 13.72 50.03 10.06
C SER A 22 15.02 49.26 9.98
N GLY A 23 16.13 49.92 10.26
CA GLY A 23 17.51 49.43 10.17
C GLY A 23 17.74 48.12 10.92
N GLY A 24 18.11 47.12 10.16
CA GLY A 24 18.74 45.90 10.62
C GLY A 24 20.17 45.90 10.13
N GLU A 25 21.11 46.03 11.07
CA GLU A 25 22.53 46.07 10.85
C GLU A 25 23.02 44.77 10.21
N VAL A 26 23.48 44.83 8.98
CA VAL A 26 24.11 43.70 8.27
C VAL A 26 25.49 43.51 8.85
N VAL A 27 25.69 42.51 9.70
CA VAL A 27 27.00 42.12 10.22
C VAL A 27 27.78 41.44 9.11
N ASP A 28 28.82 42.15 8.63
CA ASP A 28 29.81 41.63 7.68
C ASP A 28 30.67 40.55 8.31
N LEU A 29 30.39 39.29 7.99
CA LEU A 29 31.12 38.11 8.50
C LEU A 29 32.60 38.05 8.08
N ASN A 30 33.04 38.90 7.18
CA ASN A 30 34.48 38.98 6.81
C ASN A 30 35.26 39.84 7.78
N LYS A 31 34.64 40.78 8.49
CA LYS A 31 35.30 41.63 9.50
C LYS A 31 35.51 40.92 10.85
N ALA A 32 34.70 39.89 11.14
CA ALA A 32 34.83 39.05 12.32
C ALA A 32 35.95 37.98 12.20
N ARG A 33 36.40 37.70 10.97
CA ARG A 33 37.50 36.75 10.73
C ARG A 33 38.89 37.37 10.79
N SER A 34 39.04 38.65 10.56
CA SER A 34 40.30 39.37 10.64
C SER A 34 40.70 39.79 12.09
N ALA A 35 39.72 39.98 12.97
CA ALA A 35 39.95 40.35 14.35
C ALA A 35 40.38 39.20 15.27
N ARG A 36 40.36 37.95 14.79
CA ARG A 36 40.76 36.74 15.55
C ARG A 36 42.15 36.23 15.22
N ALA A 37 42.85 36.91 14.31
CA ALA A 37 44.21 36.56 13.88
C ALA A 37 45.34 37.43 14.49
N GLU A 38 44.97 38.42 15.33
CA GLU A 38 45.93 39.42 15.82
C GLU A 38 46.21 39.38 17.34
N SER A 39 45.85 38.28 18.03
CA SER A 39 46.13 38.11 19.44
C SER A 39 46.71 36.73 19.77
N ALA A 40 47.94 36.46 19.33
CA ALA A 40 48.78 35.43 19.90
C ALA A 40 50.24 35.78 19.64
N ASP A 41 50.86 36.45 20.63
CA ASP A 41 52.25 36.78 20.72
C ASP A 41 53.05 35.54 21.19
N PRO A 42 54.21 35.27 20.59
CA PRO A 42 55.01 34.08 20.92
C PRO A 42 56.24 34.43 21.77
N THR A 43 56.21 34.17 23.06
CA THR A 43 57.46 34.07 23.84
C THR A 43 57.29 33.14 25.04
N ASN A 44 57.83 31.98 24.97
CA ASN A 44 58.74 31.44 25.99
C ASN A 44 59.25 30.04 25.61
N ARG A 45 60.58 29.99 25.27
CA ARG A 45 61.45 28.82 25.39
C ARG A 45 62.15 28.89 26.73
N PRO A 46 62.56 27.76 27.30
CA PRO A 46 64.02 27.54 27.43
C PRO A 46 64.42 26.15 26.94
N ASP A 47 65.68 26.24 26.48
CA ASP A 47 66.62 25.27 25.96
C ASP A 47 66.87 24.05 26.84
N ALA A 48 67.25 22.95 26.21
CA ALA A 48 68.42 22.16 26.56
C ALA A 48 68.71 21.10 25.48
N ASP A 49 69.92 21.19 24.97
CA ASP A 49 70.58 20.38 23.97
C ASP A 49 71.51 19.36 24.73
N PRO A 50 72.39 18.65 24.02
CA PRO A 50 72.28 17.33 23.41
C PRO A 50 73.25 16.33 24.05
N SER A 51 73.24 15.11 23.62
CA SER A 51 74.45 14.30 23.35
C SER A 51 74.20 12.81 23.22
N ALA A 52 74.61 12.35 22.12
CA ALA A 52 75.65 11.32 21.89
C ALA A 52 75.27 9.85 22.09
N ASP A 53 75.22 9.23 21.00
CA ASP A 53 76.22 8.22 20.53
C ASP A 53 75.96 6.75 20.74
N SER A 54 76.10 6.07 19.62
CA SER A 54 76.73 4.76 19.37
C SER A 54 75.95 3.44 19.57
N ARG A 55 75.82 2.80 18.40
CA ARG A 55 76.17 1.38 18.08
C ARG A 55 75.65 0.23 18.96
N THR A 56 74.94 -0.74 18.38
CA THR A 56 75.40 -1.95 17.67
C THR A 56 74.35 -3.02 17.69
N ASP A 57 74.20 -3.67 16.55
CA ASP A 57 73.91 -5.08 16.28
C ASP A 57 73.08 -5.95 17.23
N GLY A 58 72.11 -6.65 16.64
CA GLY A 58 71.81 -8.00 17.06
C GLY A 58 70.41 -8.47 16.90
N SER A 59 70.17 -9.13 15.80
CA SER A 59 69.24 -10.29 15.61
C SER A 59 68.10 -10.53 16.57
N GLY A 60 66.92 -10.68 15.98
CA GLY A 60 66.05 -11.80 16.37
C GLY A 60 64.62 -11.48 16.75
N THR A 61 63.76 -12.09 16.00
CA THR A 61 62.39 -12.56 16.27
C THR A 61 61.23 -11.58 16.20
N GLU A 62 60.42 -11.88 15.22
CA GLU A 62 59.08 -11.40 14.97
C GLU A 62 58.15 -11.52 16.19
N SER A 63 57.50 -10.42 16.52
CA SER A 63 56.16 -10.45 17.13
C SER A 63 55.43 -9.22 16.62
N GLY A 64 54.43 -9.50 15.74
CA GLY A 64 53.62 -8.47 15.10
C GLY A 64 52.76 -7.70 16.09
N ASP A 65 52.93 -6.40 16.13
CA ASP A 65 52.08 -5.44 16.79
C ASP A 65 50.84 -5.16 15.89
N PRO A 66 49.58 -5.36 16.34
CA PRO A 66 48.40 -5.15 15.51
C PRO A 66 47.92 -3.70 15.42
N THR A 67 48.76 -2.72 15.75
CA THR A 67 48.38 -1.28 15.77
C THR A 67 49.05 -0.43 14.70
N ALA A 68 49.44 -0.98 13.56
CA ALA A 68 49.84 -0.18 12.42
C ALA A 68 48.69 0.67 11.90
N ARG A 69 48.57 1.90 12.38
CA ARG A 69 47.74 2.93 11.81
C ARG A 69 48.18 3.22 10.39
N VAL A 70 47.33 2.91 9.40
CA VAL A 70 47.49 3.40 8.04
C VAL A 70 47.38 4.93 8.11
N MET A 71 48.49 5.64 8.01
CA MET A 71 48.51 7.08 7.87
C MET A 71 47.89 7.46 6.55
N VAL A 72 46.74 8.09 6.61
CA VAL A 72 46.11 8.78 5.48
C VAL A 72 46.81 10.11 5.29
N ASP A 73 47.21 10.39 4.08
CA ASP A 73 48.03 11.50 3.60
C ASP A 73 47.84 12.83 4.31
N GLN A 74 48.97 13.51 4.58
CA GLN A 74 49.04 14.90 5.07
C GLN A 74 48.32 15.85 4.08
N PRO A 75 47.57 16.85 4.54
CA PRO A 75 46.97 17.84 3.65
C PRO A 75 48.06 18.71 3.03
N THR A 76 48.29 18.56 1.75
CA THR A 76 49.17 19.43 0.96
C THR A 76 48.68 20.88 0.99
N ALA A 77 49.61 21.82 1.17
CA ALA A 77 49.39 23.26 1.22
C ALA A 77 48.47 23.76 0.07
N LYS A 78 47.65 24.73 0.40
CA LYS A 78 46.73 25.40 -0.53
C LYS A 78 47.48 25.96 -1.76
N ALA A 79 47.41 25.25 -2.87
CA ALA A 79 47.76 25.83 -4.15
C ALA A 79 46.51 26.61 -4.68
N THR A 80 46.75 27.88 -5.04
CA THR A 80 45.82 28.73 -5.79
C THR A 80 45.36 27.97 -7.04
N GLY A 81 44.08 27.54 -7.08
CA GLY A 81 43.60 26.64 -8.10
C GLY A 81 43.53 27.26 -9.49
N PRO A 82 43.88 26.52 -10.52
CA PRO A 82 43.76 26.94 -11.90
C PRO A 82 42.30 27.17 -12.28
N GLY A 83 42.04 28.19 -13.09
CA GLY A 83 40.72 28.54 -13.58
C GLY A 83 40.00 27.37 -14.29
N TYR A 84 38.72 27.54 -14.59
CA TYR A 84 37.82 26.50 -15.12
C TYR A 84 38.45 25.64 -16.25
N PHE A 85 39.20 26.24 -17.15
CA PHE A 85 39.90 25.52 -18.23
C PHE A 85 41.08 24.68 -17.70
N GLY A 86 41.80 25.16 -16.67
CA GLY A 86 42.86 24.40 -16.05
C GLY A 86 42.35 23.13 -15.33
N ARG A 87 41.12 23.15 -14.77
CA ARG A 87 40.48 21.97 -14.17
C ARG A 87 40.04 20.96 -15.20
N LEU A 88 39.60 21.38 -16.39
CA LEU A 88 39.26 20.50 -17.52
C LEU A 88 40.49 19.80 -18.09
N LEU A 89 41.65 20.52 -18.16
CA LEU A 89 42.93 19.95 -18.62
C LEU A 89 43.56 19.02 -17.57
N ALA A 90 43.33 19.29 -16.28
CA ALA A 90 43.80 18.45 -15.16
C ALA A 90 42.86 17.29 -14.81
N ALA A 91 41.70 17.17 -15.47
CA ALA A 91 40.76 16.08 -15.26
C ALA A 91 41.40 14.75 -15.68
N LYS A 92 41.75 13.92 -14.71
CA LYS A 92 42.25 12.55 -14.90
C LYS A 92 41.19 11.75 -15.66
N ARG A 93 41.36 11.60 -16.95
CA ARG A 93 40.49 10.73 -17.78
C ARG A 93 40.70 9.30 -17.29
N ARG A 94 39.61 8.60 -17.00
CA ARG A 94 39.68 7.17 -16.72
C ARG A 94 40.27 6.45 -17.93
N PRO A 95 41.29 5.60 -17.76
CA PRO A 95 41.87 4.90 -18.89
C PRO A 95 40.81 4.08 -19.62
N VAL A 96 40.74 4.21 -20.94
CA VAL A 96 39.83 3.45 -21.80
C VAL A 96 40.11 1.94 -21.70
N VAL A 97 41.36 1.57 -21.45
CA VAL A 97 41.78 0.19 -21.20
C VAL A 97 42.00 0.04 -19.70
N PRO A 98 41.32 -0.89 -19.01
CA PRO A 98 41.52 -1.17 -17.60
C PRO A 98 42.97 -1.46 -17.26
N VAL A 99 43.47 -0.99 -16.11
CA VAL A 99 44.90 -1.10 -15.71
C VAL A 99 45.36 -2.55 -15.68
N TRP A 100 44.50 -3.48 -15.23
CA TRP A 100 44.78 -4.91 -15.19
C TRP A 100 45.00 -5.57 -16.56
N LEU A 101 44.56 -4.91 -17.64
CA LEU A 101 44.81 -5.39 -19.02
C LEU A 101 46.14 -4.95 -19.56
N LYS A 102 46.81 -3.97 -18.89
CA LYS A 102 48.10 -3.43 -19.29
C LYS A 102 49.29 -4.11 -18.61
N SER A 103 49.06 -4.84 -17.54
CA SER A 103 50.08 -5.56 -16.77
C SER A 103 49.92 -7.07 -16.95
N ALA A 104 50.94 -7.74 -17.46
CA ALA A 104 50.97 -9.20 -17.62
C ALA A 104 50.78 -9.94 -16.30
N THR A 105 51.21 -9.38 -15.19
CA THR A 105 51.07 -9.95 -13.84
C THR A 105 49.63 -9.83 -13.34
N GLU A 106 48.99 -8.66 -13.51
CA GLU A 106 47.60 -8.45 -13.11
C GLU A 106 46.64 -9.23 -14.02
N LEU A 107 46.94 -9.36 -15.32
CA LEU A 107 46.19 -10.19 -16.23
C LEU A 107 46.25 -11.67 -15.82
N LYS A 108 47.44 -12.18 -15.44
CA LYS A 108 47.60 -13.56 -14.94
C LYS A 108 46.83 -13.77 -13.63
N THR A 109 46.88 -12.83 -12.70
CA THR A 109 46.14 -12.95 -11.43
C THR A 109 44.62 -12.89 -11.64
N ALA A 110 44.14 -11.98 -12.50
CA ALA A 110 42.72 -11.92 -12.88
C ALA A 110 42.26 -13.20 -13.62
N ALA A 111 43.06 -13.69 -14.58
CA ALA A 111 42.78 -14.92 -15.28
C ALA A 111 42.79 -16.15 -14.35
N ALA A 112 43.76 -16.24 -13.42
CA ALA A 112 43.82 -17.29 -12.41
C ALA A 112 42.61 -17.23 -11.45
N TRP A 113 42.19 -16.06 -11.06
CA TRP A 113 40.98 -15.88 -10.24
C TRP A 113 39.72 -16.34 -10.99
N VAL A 114 39.54 -15.89 -12.24
CA VAL A 114 38.43 -16.31 -13.11
C VAL A 114 38.43 -17.81 -13.30
N ALA A 115 39.58 -18.39 -13.66
CA ALA A 115 39.72 -19.86 -13.87
C ALA A 115 39.38 -20.63 -12.59
N ARG A 116 39.86 -20.20 -11.41
CA ARG A 116 39.58 -20.85 -10.12
C ARG A 116 38.08 -20.69 -9.75
N HIS A 117 37.49 -19.56 -9.99
CA HIS A 117 36.06 -19.30 -9.73
C HIS A 117 35.16 -20.20 -10.58
N TYR A 118 35.43 -20.26 -11.89
CA TYR A 118 34.66 -21.13 -12.79
C TYR A 118 34.95 -22.61 -12.58
N ALA A 119 36.21 -23.00 -12.30
CA ALA A 119 36.55 -24.37 -11.95
C ALA A 119 35.82 -24.84 -10.69
N HIS A 120 35.71 -23.97 -9.67
CA HIS A 120 34.93 -24.26 -8.47
C HIS A 120 33.43 -24.41 -8.80
N ALA A 121 32.87 -23.47 -9.57
CA ALA A 121 31.45 -23.54 -9.97
C ALA A 121 31.14 -24.79 -10.78
N VAL A 122 32.01 -25.15 -11.77
CA VAL A 122 31.88 -26.36 -12.58
C VAL A 122 31.98 -27.59 -11.71
N GLY A 123 32.99 -27.69 -10.84
CA GLY A 123 33.15 -28.82 -9.91
C GLY A 123 31.96 -28.99 -8.97
N TYR A 124 31.44 -27.86 -8.43
CA TYR A 124 30.27 -27.86 -7.56
C TYR A 124 29.04 -28.43 -8.26
N HIS A 125 28.75 -27.95 -9.49
CA HIS A 125 27.59 -28.42 -10.24
C HIS A 125 27.76 -29.81 -10.81
N ALA A 126 28.98 -30.21 -11.22
CA ALA A 126 29.30 -31.55 -11.68
C ALA A 126 29.04 -32.61 -10.60
N LEU A 127 29.52 -32.37 -9.38
CA LEU A 127 29.29 -33.27 -8.24
C LEU A 127 27.81 -33.33 -7.83
N ARG A 128 27.03 -32.30 -8.09
CA ARG A 128 25.60 -32.28 -7.78
C ARG A 128 24.69 -32.64 -8.94
N SER A 129 25.22 -32.85 -10.13
CA SER A 129 24.43 -33.24 -11.30
C SER A 129 23.55 -34.48 -11.09
N PRO A 130 23.99 -35.56 -10.38
CA PRO A 130 23.13 -36.69 -10.07
C PRO A 130 21.92 -36.28 -9.18
N VAL A 131 22.14 -35.38 -8.20
CA VAL A 131 21.07 -34.92 -7.32
C VAL A 131 20.06 -34.08 -8.11
N TYR A 132 20.54 -33.24 -9.03
CA TYR A 132 19.67 -32.45 -9.91
C TYR A 132 18.86 -33.35 -10.85
N ALA A 133 19.52 -34.37 -11.43
CA ALA A 133 18.86 -35.35 -12.27
C ALA A 133 17.78 -36.13 -11.50
N ALA A 134 18.09 -36.63 -10.30
CA ALA A 134 17.13 -37.32 -9.44
C ALA A 134 15.93 -36.43 -9.08
N ARG A 135 16.18 -35.19 -8.74
CA ARG A 135 15.12 -34.20 -8.43
C ARG A 135 14.20 -33.95 -9.62
N LEU A 136 14.76 -33.76 -10.81
CA LEU A 136 14.00 -33.58 -12.05
C LEU A 136 13.21 -34.85 -12.41
N THR A 137 13.79 -36.03 -12.24
CA THR A 137 13.10 -37.30 -12.45
C THR A 137 11.89 -37.44 -11.55
N LEU A 138 12.01 -37.11 -10.27
CA LEU A 138 10.88 -37.09 -9.31
C LEU A 138 9.79 -36.07 -9.67
N GLN A 139 10.14 -35.01 -10.38
CA GLN A 139 9.18 -33.98 -10.85
C GLN A 139 8.58 -34.32 -12.23
N ALA A 140 9.10 -35.27 -12.97
CA ALA A 140 8.65 -35.63 -14.31
C ALA A 140 7.16 -36.02 -14.40
N PRO A 141 6.54 -36.75 -13.44
CA PRO A 141 5.12 -37.05 -13.48
C PRO A 141 4.25 -35.79 -13.41
N SER A 142 4.65 -34.79 -12.59
CA SER A 142 3.93 -33.55 -12.51
C SER A 142 4.08 -32.71 -13.78
N GLY A 143 5.22 -32.80 -14.45
CA GLY A 143 5.46 -32.15 -15.74
C GLY A 143 4.64 -32.79 -16.86
N ALA A 144 4.56 -34.11 -16.89
CA ALA A 144 3.70 -34.83 -17.83
C ALA A 144 2.22 -34.42 -17.65
N ALA A 145 1.75 -34.36 -16.39
CA ALA A 145 0.37 -33.91 -16.10
C ALA A 145 0.13 -32.47 -16.54
N LYS A 146 1.08 -31.57 -16.31
CA LYS A 146 0.99 -30.17 -16.78
C LYS A 146 0.99 -30.06 -18.30
N PHE A 147 1.85 -30.86 -18.97
CA PHE A 147 1.94 -30.87 -20.42
C PHE A 147 0.65 -31.40 -21.06
N VAL A 148 0.12 -32.51 -20.60
CA VAL A 148 -1.13 -33.09 -21.07
C VAL A 148 -2.31 -32.14 -20.78
N GLY A 149 -2.42 -31.64 -19.55
CA GLY A 149 -3.46 -30.70 -19.17
C GLY A 149 -3.37 -29.36 -19.93
N GLY A 150 -2.16 -28.89 -20.22
CA GLY A 150 -1.92 -27.70 -21.05
C GLY A 150 -2.36 -27.92 -22.49
N THR A 151 -1.97 -29.04 -23.08
CA THR A 151 -2.36 -29.45 -24.45
C THR A 151 -3.89 -29.58 -24.56
N MET A 152 -4.55 -30.23 -23.60
CA MET A 152 -6.00 -30.38 -23.57
C MET A 152 -6.69 -29.02 -23.48
N ARG A 153 -6.21 -28.11 -22.62
CA ARG A 153 -6.77 -26.75 -22.49
C ARG A 153 -6.60 -25.95 -23.77
N TRP A 154 -5.43 -26.07 -24.43
CA TRP A 154 -5.14 -25.40 -25.69
C TRP A 154 -6.03 -25.94 -26.83
N VAL A 155 -6.18 -27.28 -26.95
CA VAL A 155 -7.05 -27.90 -27.94
C VAL A 155 -8.51 -27.50 -27.71
N ALA A 156 -8.99 -27.47 -26.46
CA ALA A 156 -10.36 -27.09 -26.10
C ALA A 156 -10.65 -25.58 -26.23
N ASP A 157 -9.68 -24.76 -26.65
CA ASP A 157 -9.79 -23.30 -26.76
C ASP A 157 -10.32 -22.62 -25.47
N ARG A 158 -9.83 -23.08 -24.31
CA ARG A 158 -10.23 -22.48 -23.03
C ARG A 158 -9.73 -21.04 -22.84
N GLU A 159 -8.74 -20.62 -23.60
CA GLU A 159 -8.27 -19.23 -23.62
C GLU A 159 -9.35 -18.23 -24.08
N GLY A 160 -10.26 -18.67 -25.00
CA GLY A 160 -11.39 -17.88 -25.47
C GLY A 160 -12.67 -17.98 -24.61
N GLU A 161 -12.64 -18.72 -23.51
CA GLU A 161 -13.79 -18.93 -22.63
C GLU A 161 -14.29 -17.63 -21.96
N PRO A 162 -13.39 -16.76 -21.44
CA PRO A 162 -13.81 -15.50 -20.82
C PRO A 162 -14.56 -14.58 -21.78
N VAL A 163 -14.10 -14.49 -23.04
CA VAL A 163 -14.73 -13.66 -24.07
C VAL A 163 -16.12 -14.17 -24.42
N ARG A 164 -16.29 -15.50 -24.50
CA ARG A 164 -17.61 -16.11 -24.75
C ARG A 164 -18.57 -15.91 -23.58
N LEU A 165 -18.08 -16.00 -22.35
CA LEU A 165 -18.87 -15.71 -21.15
C LEU A 165 -19.27 -14.24 -21.08
N ALA A 166 -18.41 -13.32 -21.52
CA ALA A 166 -18.75 -11.90 -21.61
C ALA A 166 -19.86 -11.64 -22.64
N ALA A 167 -19.84 -12.32 -23.81
CA ALA A 167 -20.91 -12.21 -24.81
C ALA A 167 -22.24 -12.78 -24.29
N VAL A 168 -22.21 -13.85 -23.50
CA VAL A 168 -23.42 -14.42 -22.84
C VAL A 168 -23.98 -13.42 -21.81
N ARG A 169 -23.12 -12.78 -21.03
CA ARG A 169 -23.56 -11.78 -20.04
C ARG A 169 -24.18 -10.53 -20.68
N ARG A 170 -23.78 -10.20 -21.91
CA ARG A 170 -24.34 -9.07 -22.68
C ARG A 170 -25.58 -9.46 -23.49
N GLU A 171 -26.04 -10.70 -23.36
CA GLU A 171 -27.19 -11.28 -24.11
C GLU A 171 -27.06 -11.16 -25.65
N ASP A 172 -25.81 -10.92 -26.17
CA ASP A 172 -25.55 -10.84 -27.61
C ASP A 172 -25.43 -12.24 -28.24
N ALA A 173 -26.57 -12.78 -28.67
CA ALA A 173 -26.64 -14.09 -29.31
C ALA A 173 -25.87 -14.14 -30.63
N ALA A 174 -25.80 -13.03 -31.39
CA ALA A 174 -25.13 -12.99 -32.67
C ALA A 174 -23.59 -13.06 -32.50
N GLU A 175 -23.06 -12.31 -31.53
CA GLU A 175 -21.64 -12.34 -31.18
C GLU A 175 -21.23 -13.71 -30.62
N TYR A 176 -22.05 -14.29 -29.73
CA TYR A 176 -21.81 -15.63 -29.18
C TYR A 176 -21.74 -16.69 -30.28
N LEU A 177 -22.68 -16.71 -31.22
CA LEU A 177 -22.68 -17.66 -32.35
C LEU A 177 -21.48 -17.48 -33.25
N LYS A 178 -21.01 -16.24 -33.50
CA LYS A 178 -19.82 -15.95 -34.27
C LYS A 178 -18.54 -16.48 -33.57
N LEU A 179 -18.41 -16.22 -32.27
CA LEU A 179 -17.30 -16.68 -31.44
C LEU A 179 -17.30 -18.23 -31.31
N SER A 180 -18.47 -18.86 -31.20
CA SER A 180 -18.61 -20.30 -31.14
C SER A 180 -18.17 -20.98 -32.45
N ARG A 181 -18.57 -20.47 -33.61
CA ARG A 181 -18.11 -20.97 -34.91
C ARG A 181 -16.59 -20.83 -35.09
N GLN A 182 -16.03 -19.70 -34.66
CA GLN A 182 -14.58 -19.50 -34.67
C GLN A 182 -13.82 -20.47 -33.75
N ARG A 183 -14.40 -20.78 -32.58
CA ARG A 183 -13.90 -21.82 -31.68
C ARG A 183 -13.87 -23.18 -32.37
N ASP A 184 -14.98 -23.60 -32.96
CA ASP A 184 -15.08 -24.94 -33.60
C ASP A 184 -14.05 -25.10 -34.72
N GLY A 185 -13.81 -24.04 -35.49
CA GLY A 185 -12.73 -24.00 -36.49
C GLY A 185 -11.34 -24.15 -35.86
N ARG A 186 -11.08 -23.41 -34.79
CA ARG A 186 -9.78 -23.49 -34.05
C ARG A 186 -9.59 -24.84 -33.37
N VAL A 187 -10.61 -25.37 -32.74
CA VAL A 187 -10.59 -26.68 -32.08
C VAL A 187 -10.27 -27.79 -33.10
N ARG A 188 -10.95 -27.81 -34.27
CA ARG A 188 -10.66 -28.77 -35.33
C ARG A 188 -9.22 -28.69 -35.81
N LEU A 189 -8.72 -27.49 -36.11
CA LEU A 189 -7.33 -27.29 -36.53
C LEU A 189 -6.34 -27.73 -35.46
N ARG A 190 -6.53 -27.31 -34.21
CA ARG A 190 -5.63 -27.65 -33.08
C ARG A 190 -5.67 -29.16 -32.78
N THR A 191 -6.83 -29.83 -32.89
CA THR A 191 -6.95 -31.26 -32.77
C THR A 191 -6.16 -31.94 -33.87
N LEU A 192 -6.32 -31.51 -35.12
CA LEU A 192 -5.59 -32.09 -36.25
C LEU A 192 -4.07 -31.94 -36.08
N VAL A 193 -3.60 -30.75 -35.70
CA VAL A 193 -2.18 -30.47 -35.39
C VAL A 193 -1.67 -31.36 -34.26
N THR A 194 -2.46 -31.52 -33.19
CA THR A 194 -2.07 -32.35 -32.04
C THR A 194 -1.97 -33.84 -32.44
N VAL A 195 -2.94 -34.35 -33.20
CA VAL A 195 -2.94 -35.72 -33.70
C VAL A 195 -1.74 -35.94 -34.63
N LEU A 196 -1.49 -35.03 -35.57
CA LEU A 196 -0.34 -35.13 -36.48
C LEU A 196 0.99 -35.10 -35.70
N ALA A 197 1.13 -34.19 -34.73
CA ALA A 197 2.31 -34.11 -33.86
C ALA A 197 2.51 -35.42 -33.06
N MET A 198 1.41 -36.03 -32.59
CA MET A 198 1.46 -37.29 -31.88
C MET A 198 1.94 -38.43 -32.80
N PHE A 199 1.45 -38.50 -34.04
CA PHE A 199 1.90 -39.50 -35.02
C PHE A 199 3.36 -39.31 -35.40
N ILE A 200 3.80 -38.05 -35.63
CA ILE A 200 5.21 -37.74 -35.91
C ILE A 200 6.09 -38.11 -34.70
N GLY A 201 5.66 -37.77 -33.49
CA GLY A 201 6.39 -38.11 -32.26
C GLY A 201 6.50 -39.60 -32.03
N LEU A 202 5.41 -40.33 -32.27
CA LEU A 202 5.40 -41.79 -32.17
C LEU A 202 6.29 -42.44 -33.23
N GLY A 203 6.25 -41.97 -34.48
CA GLY A 203 7.11 -42.40 -35.56
C GLY A 203 8.58 -42.14 -35.25
N ALA A 204 8.93 -40.99 -34.73
CA ALA A 204 10.29 -40.67 -34.31
C ALA A 204 10.75 -41.55 -33.14
N ALA A 205 9.88 -41.79 -32.16
CA ALA A 205 10.20 -42.71 -31.05
C ALA A 205 10.44 -44.14 -31.53
N LEU A 206 9.62 -44.63 -32.45
CA LEU A 206 9.78 -45.94 -33.06
C LEU A 206 11.07 -46.01 -33.88
N ALA A 207 11.39 -45.00 -34.66
CA ALA A 207 12.63 -44.94 -35.44
C ALA A 207 13.87 -44.95 -34.52
N ILE A 208 13.84 -44.20 -33.41
CA ILE A 208 14.92 -44.20 -32.39
C ILE A 208 15.04 -45.62 -31.79
N TYR A 209 13.90 -46.24 -31.45
CA TYR A 209 13.88 -47.57 -30.84
C TYR A 209 14.44 -48.66 -31.78
N VAL A 210 14.15 -48.60 -33.09
CA VAL A 210 14.55 -49.62 -34.03
C VAL A 210 15.95 -49.38 -34.62
N LEU A 211 16.30 -48.11 -34.87
CA LEU A 211 17.50 -47.78 -35.66
C LEU A 211 18.66 -47.24 -34.78
N ALA A 212 18.39 -46.77 -33.58
CA ALA A 212 19.43 -46.15 -32.76
C ALA A 212 20.14 -47.18 -31.86
N PRO A 213 21.44 -47.04 -31.61
CA PRO A 213 22.15 -47.86 -30.63
C PRO A 213 21.64 -47.59 -29.20
N ASP A 214 21.79 -48.60 -28.30
CA ASP A 214 21.23 -48.61 -26.95
C ASP A 214 21.58 -47.35 -26.12
N TRP A 215 22.81 -46.84 -26.27
CA TRP A 215 23.22 -45.61 -25.57
C TRP A 215 22.43 -44.38 -26.01
N LEU A 216 22.05 -44.28 -27.31
CA LEU A 216 21.28 -43.18 -27.85
C LEU A 216 19.80 -43.29 -27.43
N GLN A 217 19.27 -44.52 -27.35
CA GLN A 217 17.92 -44.76 -26.79
C GLN A 217 17.86 -44.33 -25.33
N ALA A 218 18.82 -44.74 -24.50
CA ALA A 218 18.90 -44.33 -23.09
C ALA A 218 19.03 -42.82 -22.91
N LEU A 219 19.83 -42.15 -23.76
CA LEU A 219 20.01 -40.70 -23.75
C LEU A 219 18.72 -39.97 -24.14
N SER A 220 17.99 -40.47 -25.13
CA SER A 220 16.72 -39.87 -25.56
C SER A 220 15.64 -39.97 -24.49
N VAL A 221 15.49 -41.09 -23.83
CA VAL A 221 14.58 -41.29 -22.70
C VAL A 221 14.97 -40.39 -21.54
N GLY A 222 16.25 -40.32 -21.19
CA GLY A 222 16.77 -39.43 -20.15
C GLY A 222 16.47 -37.95 -20.44
N ALA A 223 16.66 -37.53 -21.70
CA ALA A 223 16.36 -36.15 -22.11
C ALA A 223 14.86 -35.80 -21.97
N VAL A 224 13.98 -36.72 -22.37
CA VAL A 224 12.51 -36.51 -22.21
C VAL A 224 12.13 -36.45 -20.74
N VAL A 225 12.65 -37.33 -19.89
CA VAL A 225 12.38 -37.33 -18.45
C VAL A 225 12.86 -36.02 -17.80
N LEU A 226 14.05 -35.55 -18.15
CA LEU A 226 14.61 -34.32 -17.64
C LEU A 226 13.79 -33.08 -18.12
N ALA A 227 13.37 -33.07 -19.39
CA ALA A 227 12.52 -32.00 -19.94
C ALA A 227 11.16 -31.95 -19.25
N LEU A 228 10.52 -33.10 -19.03
CA LEU A 228 9.29 -33.20 -18.26
C LEU A 228 9.49 -32.75 -16.80
N GLY A 229 10.59 -33.15 -16.16
CA GLY A 229 10.95 -32.75 -14.83
C GLY A 229 11.11 -31.23 -14.73
N PHE A 230 11.75 -30.62 -15.71
CA PHE A 230 11.88 -29.16 -15.77
C PHE A 230 10.53 -28.44 -15.92
N ALA A 231 9.63 -28.98 -16.76
CA ALA A 231 8.25 -28.46 -16.89
C ALA A 231 7.43 -28.69 -15.61
N GLY A 232 7.70 -29.77 -14.87
CA GLY A 232 7.01 -30.11 -13.62
C GLY A 232 7.37 -29.25 -12.42
N ARG A 233 8.53 -28.54 -12.47
CA ARG A 233 9.04 -27.74 -11.35
C ARG A 233 8.03 -26.69 -10.85
N LYS A 234 8.14 -26.35 -9.57
CA LYS A 234 7.46 -25.18 -8.99
C LYS A 234 8.24 -23.92 -9.37
N ALA A 235 7.54 -22.82 -9.66
CA ALA A 235 8.17 -21.56 -10.07
C ALA A 235 9.18 -21.02 -9.03
N ASP A 236 8.95 -21.29 -7.75
CA ASP A 236 9.74 -20.78 -6.63
C ASP A 236 10.89 -21.71 -6.19
N ASP A 237 11.08 -22.88 -6.83
CA ASP A 237 12.11 -23.85 -6.44
C ASP A 237 13.21 -23.93 -7.51
N PRO A 238 14.36 -23.26 -7.31
CA PRO A 238 15.45 -23.28 -8.27
C PRO A 238 16.07 -24.69 -8.31
N VAL A 239 16.19 -25.27 -9.51
CA VAL A 239 16.82 -26.58 -9.74
C VAL A 239 18.31 -26.53 -9.40
N ILE A 240 18.94 -25.38 -9.68
CA ILE A 240 20.37 -25.15 -9.50
C ILE A 240 20.57 -24.19 -8.33
N HIS A 241 21.22 -24.66 -7.27
CA HIS A 241 21.63 -23.82 -6.15
C HIS A 241 22.89 -23.02 -6.52
N ARG A 242 23.02 -21.79 -5.97
CA ARG A 242 24.20 -20.97 -6.22
C ARG A 242 25.46 -21.65 -5.66
N ALA A 243 26.49 -21.79 -6.49
CA ALA A 243 27.78 -22.36 -6.11
C ALA A 243 28.59 -21.44 -5.17
N VAL A 244 28.28 -20.14 -5.16
CA VAL A 244 28.92 -19.13 -4.32
C VAL A 244 27.86 -18.49 -3.42
N GLU A 245 27.97 -18.72 -2.14
CA GLU A 245 27.18 -17.97 -1.16
C GLU A 245 27.79 -16.55 -1.01
N LEU A 246 26.93 -15.54 -1.04
CA LEU A 246 27.33 -14.20 -0.66
C LEU A 246 27.87 -14.23 0.78
N PRO A 247 28.93 -13.45 1.11
CA PRO A 247 29.51 -13.45 2.45
C PRO A 247 28.39 -13.24 3.48
N LYS A 248 28.28 -14.16 4.43
CA LYS A 248 27.37 -14.05 5.56
C LYS A 248 27.63 -12.71 6.24
N ALA A 249 26.54 -11.99 6.51
CA ALA A 249 26.63 -10.72 7.22
C ALA A 249 27.51 -10.88 8.48
N VAL A 250 28.45 -9.97 8.65
CA VAL A 250 29.39 -9.99 9.79
C VAL A 250 28.58 -10.03 11.08
N LYS A 251 28.98 -10.90 12.02
CA LYS A 251 28.34 -11.02 13.34
C LYS A 251 28.34 -9.65 14.02
N LEU A 252 27.20 -9.25 14.59
CA LEU A 252 27.12 -8.03 15.39
C LEU A 252 27.86 -8.26 16.72
N THR A 253 28.80 -7.40 17.03
CA THR A 253 29.53 -7.42 18.31
C THR A 253 29.31 -6.14 19.08
N SER A 254 29.59 -6.17 20.41
CA SER A 254 29.45 -4.98 21.27
C SER A 254 30.29 -3.80 20.75
N ASP A 255 31.53 -4.06 20.32
CA ASP A 255 32.40 -3.02 19.77
C ASP A 255 31.82 -2.35 18.52
N ILE A 256 31.19 -3.12 17.63
CA ILE A 256 30.53 -2.59 16.43
C ILE A 256 29.38 -1.67 16.82
N VAL A 257 28.57 -2.09 17.81
CA VAL A 257 27.42 -1.29 18.30
C VAL A 257 27.91 -0.01 18.96
N LEU A 258 28.89 -0.10 19.88
CA LEU A 258 29.45 1.06 20.58
C LEU A 258 30.08 2.07 19.62
N ARG A 259 30.86 1.60 18.65
CA ARG A 259 31.43 2.43 17.59
C ARG A 259 30.38 3.11 16.75
N ALA A 260 29.30 2.37 16.39
CA ALA A 260 28.22 2.92 15.60
C ALA A 260 27.44 4.00 16.38
N LEU A 261 27.13 3.77 17.65
CA LEU A 261 26.51 4.77 18.52
C LEU A 261 27.39 6.00 18.72
N GLY A 262 28.70 5.83 18.90
CA GLY A 262 29.66 6.94 18.98
C GLY A 262 29.76 7.79 17.72
N SER A 263 29.47 7.20 16.55
CA SER A 263 29.45 7.91 15.26
C SER A 263 28.24 8.81 15.04
N LEU A 264 27.22 8.76 15.91
CA LEU A 264 25.98 9.55 15.78
C LEU A 264 26.17 11.04 16.03
N GLY A 265 27.26 11.43 16.69
CA GLY A 265 27.52 12.83 17.06
C GLY A 265 26.64 13.32 18.21
N ILE A 266 26.18 12.42 19.08
CA ILE A 266 25.39 12.75 20.28
C ILE A 266 26.41 13.06 21.42
N PRO A 267 26.44 14.31 21.95
CA PRO A 267 27.45 14.72 22.91
C PRO A 267 27.53 13.84 24.16
N ALA A 268 26.39 13.41 24.71
CA ALA A 268 26.34 12.58 25.91
C ALA A 268 26.99 11.20 25.71
N ILE A 269 26.74 10.57 24.54
CA ILE A 269 27.38 9.30 24.18
C ILE A 269 28.88 9.48 24.02
N ASN A 270 29.31 10.52 23.29
CA ASN A 270 30.73 10.77 23.03
C ASN A 270 31.48 11.12 24.31
N GLN A 271 30.89 11.92 25.23
CA GLN A 271 31.47 12.22 26.54
C GLN A 271 31.61 10.98 27.44
N ALA A 272 30.60 10.09 27.42
CA ALA A 272 30.68 8.84 28.15
C ALA A 272 31.85 7.99 27.65
N GLN A 273 31.99 7.85 26.32
CA GLN A 273 33.10 7.10 25.71
C GLN A 273 34.45 7.75 25.98
N ALA A 274 34.55 9.08 25.93
CA ALA A 274 35.78 9.80 26.25
C ALA A 274 36.23 9.64 27.73
N LYS A 275 35.27 9.40 28.63
CA LYS A 275 35.52 9.10 30.06
C LYS A 275 35.77 7.61 30.32
N GLY A 276 35.96 6.80 29.30
CA GLY A 276 36.18 5.36 29.41
C GLY A 276 34.95 4.56 29.83
N ARG A 277 33.73 5.13 29.66
CA ARG A 277 32.46 4.45 29.81
C ARG A 277 31.92 4.07 28.44
N ASP A 278 31.21 2.98 28.34
CA ASP A 278 30.78 2.44 27.04
C ASP A 278 29.78 3.35 26.26
N GLY A 279 29.19 4.36 26.87
CA GLY A 279 28.21 5.24 26.23
C GLY A 279 26.92 4.55 25.86
N PHE A 280 26.79 3.24 26.14
CA PHE A 280 25.64 2.40 26.03
C PHE A 280 25.83 1.19 26.96
N GLU A 281 24.95 1.03 27.91
CA GLU A 281 25.02 -0.04 28.89
C GLU A 281 24.18 -1.23 28.39
N PHE A 282 24.86 -2.32 27.99
CA PHE A 282 24.18 -3.53 27.58
C PHE A 282 23.48 -4.19 28.76
N THR A 283 22.18 -4.44 28.61
CA THR A 283 21.38 -5.13 29.64
C THR A 283 21.26 -6.62 29.36
N ALA A 284 21.56 -7.06 28.14
CA ALA A 284 21.60 -8.45 27.73
C ALA A 284 22.71 -8.69 26.69
N PRO A 285 23.27 -9.90 26.61
CA PRO A 285 24.18 -10.27 25.54
C PRO A 285 23.54 -10.09 24.15
N ILE A 286 24.36 -9.73 23.14
CA ILE A 286 23.89 -9.68 21.77
C ILE A 286 23.51 -11.10 21.31
N THR A 287 22.25 -11.28 20.97
CA THR A 287 21.69 -12.59 20.60
C THR A 287 21.20 -12.61 19.16
N ARG A 288 21.06 -13.80 18.63
CA ARG A 288 20.41 -14.01 17.35
C ARG A 288 18.90 -13.87 17.52
N ASP A 289 18.24 -13.05 16.71
CA ASP A 289 16.80 -12.84 16.71
C ASP A 289 16.27 -12.94 15.26
N GLY A 290 15.79 -14.11 14.90
CA GLY A 290 15.35 -14.42 13.53
C GLY A 290 16.48 -14.24 12.50
N PRO A 291 16.23 -13.53 11.39
CA PRO A 291 17.21 -13.28 10.34
C PRO A 291 18.15 -12.09 10.67
N GLY A 292 18.37 -11.79 11.94
CA GLY A 292 19.19 -10.66 12.38
C GLY A 292 19.77 -10.87 13.77
N TRP A 293 20.31 -9.79 14.34
CA TRP A 293 20.93 -9.70 15.64
C TRP A 293 20.20 -8.65 16.48
N ARG A 294 20.03 -8.93 17.75
CA ARG A 294 19.39 -8.05 18.72
C ARG A 294 20.43 -7.62 19.76
N ALA A 295 20.58 -6.32 19.96
CA ALA A 295 21.36 -5.71 21.03
C ALA A 295 20.41 -4.84 21.87
N GLU A 296 20.47 -5.00 23.21
CA GLU A 296 19.62 -4.26 24.13
C GLU A 296 20.47 -3.54 25.16
N GLY A 297 20.02 -2.35 25.55
CA GLY A 297 20.69 -1.61 26.60
C GLY A 297 20.12 -0.23 26.84
N ASN A 298 20.73 0.44 27.80
CA ASN A 298 20.36 1.77 28.23
C ASN A 298 21.28 2.81 27.57
N LEU A 299 20.66 3.83 27.00
CA LEU A 299 21.36 5.04 26.54
C LEU A 299 21.76 5.91 27.75
N PRO A 300 22.78 6.78 27.64
CA PRO A 300 23.13 7.73 28.68
C PRO A 300 21.93 8.62 29.06
N TYR A 301 21.92 9.08 30.29
CA TYR A 301 20.88 9.98 30.78
C TYR A 301 20.71 11.20 29.86
N GLY A 302 19.47 11.53 29.53
CA GLY A 302 19.10 12.63 28.64
C GLY A 302 19.16 12.28 27.15
N VAL A 303 19.55 11.07 26.77
CA VAL A 303 19.49 10.57 25.39
C VAL A 303 18.31 9.63 25.25
N THR A 304 17.50 9.86 24.26
CA THR A 304 16.30 9.06 23.97
C THR A 304 16.50 8.17 22.75
N VAL A 305 15.71 7.12 22.63
CA VAL A 305 15.69 6.27 21.43
C VAL A 305 15.27 7.08 20.19
N THR A 306 14.45 8.11 20.36
CA THR A 306 14.06 9.03 19.27
C THR A 306 15.29 9.73 18.68
N ASP A 307 16.28 10.15 19.50
CA ASP A 307 17.53 10.74 19.03
C ASP A 307 18.35 9.77 18.15
N ILE A 308 18.25 8.49 18.45
CA ILE A 308 18.89 7.43 17.66
C ILE A 308 18.13 7.19 16.33
N ILE A 309 16.79 7.14 16.39
CA ILE A 309 15.94 6.96 15.22
C ILE A 309 16.14 8.09 14.22
N GLU A 310 16.23 9.32 14.67
CA GLU A 310 16.49 10.48 13.80
C GLU A 310 17.83 10.40 13.07
N ARG A 311 18.82 9.71 13.67
CA ARG A 311 20.16 9.52 13.11
C ARG A 311 20.40 8.12 12.53
N ARG A 312 19.31 7.42 12.18
CA ARG A 312 19.36 6.02 11.70
C ARG A 312 20.29 5.82 10.50
N GLU A 313 20.39 6.78 9.58
CA GLU A 313 21.31 6.71 8.45
C GLU A 313 22.79 6.71 8.92
N ARG A 314 23.12 7.55 9.89
CA ARG A 314 24.46 7.58 10.49
C ARG A 314 24.75 6.27 11.25
N LEU A 315 23.74 5.76 11.97
CA LEU A 315 23.81 4.47 12.66
C LEU A 315 24.09 3.33 11.66
N ALA A 316 23.37 3.28 10.56
CA ALA A 316 23.57 2.29 9.50
C ALA A 316 24.98 2.39 8.88
N SER A 317 25.47 3.62 8.64
CA SER A 317 26.83 3.87 8.18
C SER A 317 27.88 3.40 9.21
N GLY A 318 27.67 3.68 10.49
CA GLY A 318 28.55 3.23 11.59
C GLY A 318 28.59 1.71 11.72
N LEU A 319 27.46 1.04 11.53
CA LEU A 319 27.34 -0.41 11.52
C LEU A 319 27.86 -1.07 10.23
N ARG A 320 28.18 -0.28 9.20
CA ARG A 320 28.52 -0.77 7.85
C ARG A 320 27.44 -1.70 7.28
N ARG A 321 26.16 -1.32 7.47
CA ARG A 321 24.99 -2.05 6.99
C ARG A 321 24.13 -1.17 6.11
N PRO A 322 23.37 -1.77 5.15
CA PRO A 322 22.30 -1.06 4.46
C PRO A 322 21.27 -0.51 5.45
N LEU A 323 20.63 0.60 5.10
CA LEU A 323 19.63 1.25 5.96
C LEU A 323 18.47 0.31 6.31
N GLY A 324 17.99 -0.48 5.35
CA GLY A 324 16.92 -1.45 5.54
C GLY A 324 17.23 -2.64 6.45
N CYS A 325 18.48 -2.74 6.93
CA CYS A 325 18.88 -3.74 7.94
C CYS A 325 18.86 -3.22 9.37
N VAL A 326 18.76 -1.90 9.61
CA VAL A 326 19.04 -1.29 10.92
C VAL A 326 17.77 -0.71 11.52
N TRP A 327 17.33 -1.26 12.63
CA TRP A 327 16.05 -0.95 13.26
C TRP A 327 16.25 -0.67 14.76
N PRO A 328 16.44 0.61 15.16
CA PRO A 328 16.37 1.03 16.56
C PRO A 328 14.90 1.10 17.00
N GLU A 329 14.59 0.48 18.13
CA GLU A 329 13.25 0.39 18.69
C GLU A 329 13.27 0.85 20.14
N ALA A 330 12.24 1.59 20.56
CA ALA A 330 11.97 1.90 21.96
C ALA A 330 11.24 0.74 22.62
N VAL A 331 11.38 0.60 23.92
CA VAL A 331 10.58 -0.32 24.74
C VAL A 331 9.54 0.53 25.47
N ALA A 332 8.27 0.40 25.07
CA ALA A 332 7.19 1.27 25.54
C ALA A 332 6.97 1.18 27.08
N ASP A 333 7.17 -0.02 27.66
CA ASP A 333 6.92 -0.30 29.08
C ASP A 333 8.11 0.08 29.98
N GLU A 334 9.21 0.55 29.41
CA GLU A 334 10.40 0.99 30.15
C GLU A 334 10.63 2.51 29.97
N HIS A 335 11.82 2.99 30.23
CA HIS A 335 12.14 4.40 30.07
C HIS A 335 12.57 4.77 28.63
N THR A 336 12.43 6.02 28.25
CA THR A 336 12.68 6.53 26.89
C THR A 336 14.12 6.34 26.37
N GLY A 337 15.08 6.07 27.25
CA GLY A 337 16.47 5.72 26.90
C GLY A 337 16.71 4.21 26.73
N ARG A 338 15.70 3.35 26.90
CA ARG A 338 15.82 1.91 26.67
C ARG A 338 15.78 1.59 25.18
N LEU A 339 16.92 1.19 24.64
CA LEU A 339 17.09 0.89 23.21
C LEU A 339 17.16 -0.62 22.96
N VAL A 340 16.33 -1.11 22.06
CA VAL A 340 16.51 -2.37 21.34
C VAL A 340 16.98 -2.07 19.94
N LEU A 341 18.19 -2.45 19.61
CA LEU A 341 18.75 -2.31 18.27
C LEU A 341 18.72 -3.67 17.57
N TRP A 342 17.82 -3.81 16.59
CA TRP A 342 17.78 -4.98 15.74
C TRP A 342 18.52 -4.69 14.41
N VAL A 343 19.44 -5.61 14.03
CA VAL A 343 20.27 -5.48 12.81
C VAL A 343 20.13 -6.73 11.97
N GLY A 344 19.42 -6.61 10.84
CA GLY A 344 19.19 -7.69 9.89
C GLY A 344 20.42 -8.10 9.10
N ASP A 345 20.45 -9.36 8.67
CA ASP A 345 21.47 -9.88 7.75
C ASP A 345 21.25 -9.38 6.32
N GLN A 346 19.99 -9.12 5.94
CA GLN A 346 19.55 -8.65 4.63
C GLN A 346 18.54 -7.52 4.77
N ASP A 347 18.47 -6.67 3.75
CA ASP A 347 17.38 -5.71 3.64
C ASP A 347 16.02 -6.39 3.68
N MET A 348 15.08 -5.80 4.40
CA MET A 348 13.72 -6.29 4.53
C MET A 348 13.05 -6.50 3.17
N ASN A 349 13.34 -5.66 2.17
CA ASN A 349 12.80 -5.78 0.82
C ASN A 349 13.34 -7.00 0.03
N ARG A 350 14.51 -7.52 0.41
CA ARG A 350 15.19 -8.67 -0.21
C ARG A 350 15.03 -9.96 0.57
N ALA A 351 14.63 -9.86 1.83
CA ALA A 351 14.42 -11.03 2.68
C ALA A 351 13.27 -11.90 2.15
N THR A 352 13.40 -13.22 2.27
CA THR A 352 12.31 -14.14 1.91
C THR A 352 11.21 -14.02 2.94
N GLN A 353 10.00 -13.63 2.49
CA GLN A 353 8.82 -13.59 3.33
C GLN A 353 8.24 -15.00 3.51
N PRO A 354 7.79 -15.39 4.71
CA PRO A 354 7.13 -16.67 4.91
C PRO A 354 5.85 -16.76 4.05
N ALA A 355 5.47 -17.99 3.67
CA ALA A 355 4.28 -18.20 2.86
C ALA A 355 3.03 -17.81 3.67
N TRP A 356 2.17 -16.98 3.04
CA TRP A 356 0.95 -16.53 3.70
C TRP A 356 0.02 -17.70 4.04
N PRO A 357 -0.44 -17.83 5.30
CA PRO A 357 -1.26 -18.97 5.72
C PRO A 357 -2.53 -19.16 4.88
N LEU A 358 -3.18 -18.06 4.49
CA LEU A 358 -4.42 -18.08 3.72
C LEU A 358 -4.23 -18.23 2.20
N ALA A 359 -3.00 -18.29 1.70
CA ALA A 359 -2.75 -18.42 0.26
C ALA A 359 -3.32 -19.72 -0.34
N LYS A 360 -3.33 -20.81 0.41
CA LYS A 360 -3.73 -22.15 -0.07
C LYS A 360 -5.07 -22.63 0.43
N GLY A 361 -5.52 -22.17 1.57
CA GLY A 361 -6.76 -22.64 2.21
C GLY A 361 -7.13 -21.81 3.43
N GLY A 362 -8.28 -22.11 4.03
CA GLY A 362 -8.80 -21.45 5.21
C GLY A 362 -9.84 -20.38 4.93
N LEU A 363 -10.68 -20.14 5.92
CA LEU A 363 -11.66 -19.05 6.01
C LEU A 363 -11.24 -18.11 7.13
N VAL A 364 -11.82 -16.95 7.16
CA VAL A 364 -11.52 -15.88 8.12
C VAL A 364 -12.72 -15.61 8.99
N ASP A 365 -12.50 -15.23 10.22
CA ASP A 365 -13.43 -14.53 11.08
C ASP A 365 -12.88 -13.12 11.32
N LEU A 366 -13.52 -12.11 10.74
CA LEU A 366 -13.04 -10.71 10.80
C LEU A 366 -12.98 -10.14 12.22
N PHE A 367 -13.62 -10.80 13.19
CA PHE A 367 -13.56 -10.43 14.61
C PHE A 367 -12.31 -10.95 15.33
N LYS A 368 -11.46 -11.72 14.63
CA LYS A 368 -10.19 -12.24 15.14
C LYS A 368 -9.02 -11.65 14.37
N PRO A 369 -7.83 -11.61 14.97
CA PRO A 369 -6.63 -11.18 14.27
C PRO A 369 -6.31 -12.07 13.05
N VAL A 370 -6.06 -11.45 11.91
CA VAL A 370 -5.70 -12.12 10.66
C VAL A 370 -4.33 -11.61 10.19
N ASP A 371 -3.40 -12.52 9.95
CA ASP A 371 -2.06 -12.21 9.47
C ASP A 371 -2.10 -11.67 8.05
N PHE A 372 -1.60 -10.45 7.84
CA PHE A 372 -1.56 -9.78 6.54
C PHE A 372 -0.17 -9.28 6.14
N SER A 373 0.77 -9.24 7.07
CA SER A 373 2.09 -8.69 6.87
C SER A 373 3.12 -9.35 7.78
N THR A 374 4.39 -9.05 7.55
CA THR A 374 5.49 -9.44 8.45
C THR A 374 6.21 -8.20 8.94
N ASP A 375 6.75 -8.27 10.18
CA ASP A 375 7.68 -7.26 10.69
C ASP A 375 9.07 -7.41 10.03
N GLN A 376 10.01 -6.56 10.41
CA GLN A 376 11.40 -6.61 9.93
C GLN A 376 12.14 -7.88 10.34
N ARG A 377 11.66 -8.60 11.34
CA ARG A 377 12.19 -9.89 11.81
C ARG A 377 11.59 -11.08 11.08
N GLY A 378 10.60 -10.84 10.19
CA GLY A 378 9.87 -11.89 9.47
C GLY A 378 8.77 -12.55 10.29
N ARG A 379 8.39 -11.98 11.44
CA ARG A 379 7.27 -12.46 12.26
C ARG A 379 5.96 -11.93 11.70
N TRP A 380 4.91 -12.74 11.77
CA TRP A 380 3.58 -12.34 11.35
C TRP A 380 3.04 -11.18 12.17
N VAL A 381 2.41 -10.26 11.46
CA VAL A 381 1.66 -9.14 12.02
C VAL A 381 0.23 -9.29 11.57
N GLY A 382 -0.65 -9.49 12.55
CA GLY A 382 -2.09 -9.62 12.35
C GLY A 382 -2.83 -8.31 12.59
N LEU A 383 -4.05 -8.24 12.07
CA LEU A 383 -5.00 -7.14 12.27
C LEU A 383 -6.40 -7.72 12.48
N THR A 384 -7.12 -7.23 13.48
CA THR A 384 -8.56 -7.48 13.61
C THR A 384 -9.30 -6.49 12.72
N PHE A 385 -9.96 -7.00 11.69
CA PHE A 385 -10.60 -6.17 10.66
C PHE A 385 -11.92 -5.53 11.13
N MET A 386 -12.52 -6.06 12.15
CA MET A 386 -13.69 -5.42 12.76
C MET A 386 -13.26 -4.26 13.67
N TYR A 387 -14.15 -3.30 13.85
CA TYR A 387 -13.98 -2.09 14.66
C TYR A 387 -12.94 -1.10 14.14
N ILE A 388 -12.59 -1.18 12.87
CA ILE A 388 -11.63 -0.26 12.25
C ILE A 388 -12.24 0.55 11.10
N ALA A 389 -11.63 1.70 10.85
CA ALA A 389 -11.61 2.38 9.56
C ALA A 389 -10.15 2.53 9.16
N ALA A 390 -9.81 2.22 7.91
CA ALA A 390 -8.44 2.16 7.46
C ALA A 390 -8.13 3.18 6.35
N ILE A 391 -6.93 3.79 6.45
CA ILE A 391 -6.38 4.66 5.41
C ILE A 391 -5.05 4.06 4.94
N ILE A 392 -4.87 3.98 3.62
CA ILE A 392 -3.66 3.53 2.95
C ILE A 392 -3.14 4.65 2.05
N GLY A 393 -1.99 5.22 2.38
CA GLY A 393 -1.35 6.26 1.59
C GLY A 393 -0.02 5.82 0.99
N ALA A 394 0.23 6.17 -0.28
CA ALA A 394 1.50 5.89 -0.95
C ALA A 394 1.63 6.66 -2.25
N ILE A 395 2.86 7.00 -2.67
CA ILE A 395 3.11 7.41 -4.06
C ILE A 395 2.88 6.22 -5.03
N PRO A 396 2.71 6.48 -6.33
CA PRO A 396 2.49 5.43 -7.33
C PRO A 396 3.55 4.32 -7.29
N ARG A 397 3.14 3.08 -7.60
CA ARG A 397 3.99 1.88 -7.74
C ARG A 397 4.63 1.36 -6.44
N MET A 398 4.23 1.83 -5.27
CA MET A 398 4.74 1.32 -3.98
C MET A 398 3.97 0.11 -3.44
N GLY A 399 2.83 -0.26 -4.03
CA GLY A 399 2.06 -1.45 -3.65
C GLY A 399 0.76 -1.16 -2.91
N LYS A 400 0.26 0.09 -2.93
CA LYS A 400 -0.99 0.54 -2.32
C LYS A 400 -2.18 -0.36 -2.70
N THR A 401 -2.45 -0.48 -3.98
CA THR A 401 -3.56 -1.29 -4.53
C THR A 401 -3.43 -2.78 -4.18
N PHE A 402 -2.20 -3.33 -4.16
CA PHE A 402 -1.96 -4.71 -3.73
C PHE A 402 -2.31 -4.94 -2.26
N LEU A 403 -2.03 -3.96 -1.39
CA LEU A 403 -2.40 -4.02 0.03
C LEU A 403 -3.92 -3.89 0.21
N LEU A 404 -4.58 -2.97 -0.49
CA LEU A 404 -6.03 -2.83 -0.47
C LEU A 404 -6.71 -4.12 -0.98
N ARG A 405 -6.22 -4.68 -2.10
CA ARG A 405 -6.69 -5.96 -2.63
C ARG A 405 -6.50 -7.12 -1.64
N LEU A 406 -5.37 -7.15 -0.93
CA LEU A 406 -5.15 -8.14 0.13
C LEU A 406 -6.21 -8.02 1.23
N PHE A 407 -6.54 -6.80 1.65
CA PHE A 407 -7.58 -6.55 2.65
C PHE A 407 -8.97 -6.97 2.15
N ALA A 408 -9.29 -6.65 0.89
CA ALA A 408 -10.52 -7.10 0.24
C ALA A 408 -10.60 -8.64 0.16
N LEU A 409 -9.48 -9.32 -0.16
CA LEU A 409 -9.40 -10.79 -0.17
C LEU A 409 -9.56 -11.40 1.24
N ILE A 410 -9.02 -10.76 2.26
CA ILE A 410 -9.21 -11.19 3.66
C ILE A 410 -10.69 -11.07 4.03
N ALA A 411 -11.31 -9.94 3.72
CA ALA A 411 -12.75 -9.75 3.96
C ALA A 411 -13.60 -10.72 3.15
N ALA A 412 -13.19 -11.02 1.92
CA ALA A 412 -13.84 -12.02 1.06
C ALA A 412 -13.86 -13.42 1.70
N LEU A 413 -12.86 -13.78 2.48
CA LEU A 413 -12.76 -15.10 3.11
C LEU A 413 -13.63 -15.26 4.37
N ASP A 414 -14.31 -14.20 4.86
CA ASP A 414 -15.41 -14.33 5.83
C ASP A 414 -16.74 -14.45 5.08
N PRO A 415 -17.40 -15.61 5.07
CA PRO A 415 -18.64 -15.80 4.31
C PRO A 415 -19.80 -14.89 4.73
N ARG A 416 -19.74 -14.30 5.92
CA ARG A 416 -20.76 -13.38 6.43
C ARG A 416 -20.62 -11.98 5.89
N ALA A 417 -19.40 -11.60 5.46
CA ALA A 417 -19.09 -10.22 5.10
C ALA A 417 -19.69 -9.83 3.75
N GLU A 418 -20.43 -8.75 3.71
CA GLU A 418 -20.85 -8.06 2.50
C GLU A 418 -19.76 -7.12 2.03
N LEU A 419 -19.37 -7.18 0.75
CA LEU A 419 -18.26 -6.42 0.20
C LEU A 419 -18.74 -5.41 -0.83
N HIS A 420 -18.24 -4.18 -0.71
CA HIS A 420 -18.38 -3.11 -1.67
C HIS A 420 -16.98 -2.72 -2.16
N THR A 421 -16.72 -2.83 -3.45
CA THR A 421 -15.38 -2.62 -4.03
C THR A 421 -15.43 -1.60 -5.15
N TYR A 422 -14.60 -0.55 -5.03
CA TYR A 422 -14.52 0.56 -5.97
C TYR A 422 -13.08 0.73 -6.44
N ASP A 423 -12.81 0.48 -7.72
CA ASP A 423 -11.54 0.75 -8.39
C ASP A 423 -11.67 1.99 -9.27
N LEU A 424 -11.53 3.18 -8.65
CA LEU A 424 -11.73 4.46 -9.32
C LEU A 424 -10.62 4.81 -10.34
N LYS A 425 -9.63 3.95 -10.47
CA LYS A 425 -8.63 4.02 -11.53
C LYS A 425 -9.06 3.27 -12.80
N GLY A 426 -10.07 2.41 -12.70
CA GLY A 426 -10.58 1.63 -13.82
C GLY A 426 -9.59 0.59 -14.38
N THR A 427 -8.60 0.14 -13.59
CA THR A 427 -7.58 -0.82 -14.05
C THR A 427 -7.93 -2.27 -13.79
N GLY A 428 -9.02 -2.55 -13.08
CA GLY A 428 -9.47 -3.90 -12.74
C GLY A 428 -8.64 -4.58 -11.66
N ASP A 429 -7.91 -3.82 -10.87
CA ASP A 429 -7.07 -4.38 -9.81
C ASP A 429 -7.93 -5.03 -8.70
N LEU A 430 -9.17 -4.61 -8.49
CA LEU A 430 -10.14 -5.18 -7.55
C LEU A 430 -11.14 -6.16 -8.19
N ASP A 431 -11.17 -6.32 -9.52
CA ASP A 431 -12.08 -7.22 -10.25
C ASP A 431 -12.08 -8.67 -9.71
N PRO A 432 -10.93 -9.27 -9.32
CA PRO A 432 -10.96 -10.62 -8.77
C PRO A 432 -11.87 -10.77 -7.54
N VAL A 433 -12.00 -9.71 -6.73
CA VAL A 433 -12.93 -9.70 -5.59
C VAL A 433 -14.32 -9.26 -6.06
N GLY A 434 -14.37 -8.21 -6.88
CA GLY A 434 -15.59 -7.65 -7.43
C GLY A 434 -16.48 -8.69 -8.10
N GLU A 435 -15.95 -9.36 -9.11
CA GLU A 435 -16.67 -10.34 -9.94
C GLU A 435 -17.07 -11.60 -9.17
N HIS A 436 -16.29 -12.01 -8.17
CA HIS A 436 -16.55 -13.28 -7.51
C HIS A 436 -17.39 -13.17 -6.24
N VAL A 437 -17.29 -12.08 -5.48
CA VAL A 437 -17.88 -12.04 -4.13
C VAL A 437 -18.51 -10.71 -3.73
N SER A 438 -18.30 -9.61 -4.46
CA SER A 438 -18.82 -8.32 -4.03
C SER A 438 -20.32 -8.19 -4.22
N TYR A 439 -20.97 -7.57 -3.24
CA TYR A 439 -22.37 -7.14 -3.32
C TYR A 439 -22.51 -5.94 -4.26
N ARG A 440 -21.57 -4.97 -4.16
CA ARG A 440 -21.44 -3.82 -5.05
C ARG A 440 -20.04 -3.80 -5.61
N HIS A 441 -19.90 -3.57 -6.90
CA HIS A 441 -18.59 -3.42 -7.56
C HIS A 441 -18.69 -2.45 -8.72
N ARG A 442 -17.71 -1.53 -8.78
CA ARG A 442 -17.56 -0.62 -9.90
C ARG A 442 -16.09 -0.34 -10.15
N ALA A 443 -15.70 -0.32 -11.42
CA ALA A 443 -14.36 0.05 -11.87
C ALA A 443 -14.49 1.18 -12.91
N GLY A 444 -14.05 2.39 -12.57
CA GLY A 444 -14.13 3.57 -13.41
C GLY A 444 -14.24 4.86 -12.60
N GLU A 445 -14.04 5.99 -13.30
CA GLU A 445 -14.11 7.34 -12.74
C GLU A 445 -15.13 8.24 -13.50
N GLU A 446 -15.91 7.66 -14.41
CA GLU A 446 -16.92 8.36 -15.18
C GLU A 446 -18.11 8.76 -14.28
N ASP A 447 -18.87 9.75 -14.70
CA ASP A 447 -20.02 10.28 -13.93
C ASP A 447 -21.00 9.17 -13.53
N GLU A 448 -21.26 8.20 -14.40
CA GLU A 448 -22.14 7.05 -14.13
C GLU A 448 -21.59 6.16 -13.01
N ASP A 449 -20.27 5.96 -12.97
CA ASP A 449 -19.60 5.17 -11.94
C ASP A 449 -19.68 5.87 -10.58
N ILE A 450 -19.54 7.20 -10.60
CA ILE A 450 -19.65 8.05 -9.40
C ILE A 450 -21.11 8.12 -8.92
N GLU A 451 -22.08 8.21 -9.83
CA GLU A 451 -23.51 8.19 -9.47
C GLU A 451 -23.94 6.85 -8.86
N TYR A 452 -23.42 5.76 -9.40
CA TYR A 452 -23.60 4.43 -8.80
C TYR A 452 -22.99 4.37 -7.38
N ALA A 453 -21.77 4.86 -7.21
CA ALA A 453 -21.09 4.83 -5.93
C ALA A 453 -21.78 5.69 -4.87
N ILE A 454 -22.24 6.91 -5.22
CA ILE A 454 -22.92 7.78 -4.25
C ILE A 454 -24.28 7.23 -3.85
N ALA A 455 -25.01 6.58 -4.77
CA ALA A 455 -26.25 5.91 -4.47
C ALA A 455 -26.05 4.79 -3.44
N ASP A 456 -25.04 3.94 -3.65
CA ASP A 456 -24.68 2.89 -2.70
C ASP A 456 -24.25 3.45 -1.35
N MET A 457 -23.42 4.50 -1.32
CA MET A 457 -22.96 5.10 -0.07
C MET A 457 -24.11 5.74 0.73
N ARG A 458 -25.15 6.23 0.07
CA ARG A 458 -26.40 6.68 0.73
C ARG A 458 -27.13 5.50 1.38
N GLU A 459 -27.23 4.36 0.70
CA GLU A 459 -27.81 3.13 1.27
C GLU A 459 -27.02 2.65 2.48
N VAL A 460 -25.69 2.60 2.39
CA VAL A 460 -24.79 2.24 3.52
C VAL A 460 -24.99 3.19 4.71
N ARG A 461 -25.14 4.51 4.46
CA ARG A 461 -25.46 5.47 5.52
C ARG A 461 -26.83 5.22 6.16
N GLY A 462 -27.82 4.82 5.37
CA GLY A 462 -29.13 4.39 5.85
C GLY A 462 -29.01 3.15 6.74
N GLU A 463 -28.23 2.18 6.28
CA GLU A 463 -27.93 0.95 7.01
C GLU A 463 -27.18 1.21 8.32
N LEU A 464 -26.21 2.13 8.34
CA LEU A 464 -25.55 2.59 9.57
C LEU A 464 -26.57 3.06 10.62
N ARG A 465 -27.55 3.89 10.19
CA ARG A 465 -28.61 4.40 11.07
C ARG A 465 -29.53 3.29 11.56
N ARG A 466 -29.91 2.38 10.68
CA ARG A 466 -30.73 1.21 11.03
C ARG A 466 -30.03 0.34 12.10
N ARG A 467 -28.76 -0.01 11.86
CA ARG A 467 -27.94 -0.83 12.78
C ARG A 467 -27.80 -0.18 14.13
N ALA A 468 -27.54 1.13 14.18
CA ALA A 468 -27.47 1.87 15.44
C ALA A 468 -28.78 1.79 16.25
N LYS A 469 -29.96 1.84 15.59
CA LYS A 469 -31.25 1.63 16.25
C LYS A 469 -31.40 0.19 16.77
N VAL A 470 -31.05 -0.82 15.95
CA VAL A 470 -31.09 -2.24 16.35
C VAL A 470 -30.20 -2.47 17.56
N ILE A 471 -28.94 -2.06 17.52
CA ILE A 471 -27.98 -2.24 18.64
C ILE A 471 -28.51 -1.60 19.93
N ARG A 472 -29.07 -0.40 19.82
CA ARG A 472 -29.65 0.32 20.97
C ARG A 472 -30.88 -0.40 21.56
N SER A 473 -31.64 -1.12 20.74
CA SER A 473 -32.84 -1.86 21.17
C SER A 473 -32.51 -3.22 21.79
N LEU A 474 -31.29 -3.73 21.60
CA LEU A 474 -30.88 -5.01 22.20
C LEU A 474 -30.73 -4.90 23.72
N PRO A 475 -31.14 -5.93 24.48
CA PRO A 475 -30.88 -6.01 25.90
C PRO A 475 -29.38 -5.95 26.22
N ARG A 476 -29.02 -5.36 27.35
CA ARG A 476 -27.60 -5.16 27.75
C ARG A 476 -26.87 -6.46 28.04
N ASP A 477 -27.53 -7.53 28.40
CA ASP A 477 -26.96 -8.87 28.55
C ASP A 477 -26.57 -9.49 27.20
N ILE A 478 -27.25 -9.09 26.10
CA ILE A 478 -26.97 -9.55 24.76
C ILE A 478 -25.95 -8.65 24.06
N CYS A 479 -25.98 -7.34 24.32
CA CYS A 479 -25.09 -6.35 23.70
C CYS A 479 -24.54 -5.36 24.75
N PRO A 480 -23.64 -5.80 25.65
CA PRO A 480 -23.22 -5.02 26.82
C PRO A 480 -22.44 -3.75 26.42
N GLU A 481 -21.66 -3.80 25.35
CA GLU A 481 -20.81 -2.68 24.90
C GLU A 481 -21.37 -1.89 23.73
N SER A 482 -22.64 -2.08 23.37
CA SER A 482 -23.32 -1.39 22.27
C SER A 482 -22.53 -1.44 20.95
N LYS A 483 -21.94 -2.60 20.65
CA LYS A 483 -21.20 -2.88 19.42
C LYS A 483 -21.53 -4.26 18.86
N VAL A 484 -21.37 -4.43 17.55
CA VAL A 484 -21.58 -5.71 16.86
C VAL A 484 -20.51 -6.70 17.31
N THR A 485 -20.90 -7.88 17.77
CA THR A 485 -19.99 -8.99 18.08
C THR A 485 -20.08 -10.08 17.01
N SER A 486 -19.12 -11.01 16.97
CA SER A 486 -19.16 -12.16 16.05
C SER A 486 -20.46 -12.98 16.20
N GLU A 487 -20.96 -13.08 17.42
CA GLU A 487 -22.23 -13.77 17.70
C GLU A 487 -23.43 -13.05 17.15
N LEU A 488 -23.52 -11.72 17.34
CA LEU A 488 -24.59 -10.88 16.78
C LEU A 488 -24.55 -10.86 15.25
N ALA A 489 -23.36 -10.76 14.67
CA ALA A 489 -23.13 -10.79 13.23
C ALA A 489 -23.52 -12.11 12.57
N SER A 490 -23.56 -13.21 13.34
CA SER A 490 -23.95 -14.53 12.86
C SER A 490 -25.47 -14.80 12.92
N LYS A 491 -26.25 -13.80 13.38
CA LYS A 491 -27.74 -13.89 13.44
C LYS A 491 -28.34 -13.14 12.24
N PRO A 492 -28.78 -13.84 11.17
CA PRO A 492 -29.31 -13.18 9.97
C PRO A 492 -30.52 -12.27 10.26
N SER A 493 -31.35 -12.61 11.24
CA SER A 493 -32.54 -11.84 11.63
C SER A 493 -32.23 -10.42 12.13
N LEU A 494 -31.00 -10.16 12.61
CA LEU A 494 -30.59 -8.85 13.08
C LEU A 494 -30.04 -7.97 11.94
N GLY A 495 -29.57 -8.57 10.83
CA GLY A 495 -28.92 -7.87 9.74
C GLY A 495 -27.65 -7.11 10.20
N LEU A 496 -26.85 -7.70 11.10
CA LEU A 496 -25.64 -7.11 11.67
C LEU A 496 -24.36 -7.77 11.16
N HIS A 497 -24.42 -8.45 10.01
CA HIS A 497 -23.26 -9.02 9.33
C HIS A 497 -22.22 -7.93 9.00
N PRO A 498 -20.92 -8.24 8.89
CA PRO A 498 -19.92 -7.26 8.49
C PRO A 498 -20.18 -6.67 7.11
N ILE A 499 -20.09 -5.36 6.98
CA ILE A 499 -20.02 -4.66 5.69
C ILE A 499 -18.61 -4.09 5.55
N VAL A 500 -17.93 -4.42 4.45
CA VAL A 500 -16.57 -3.97 4.18
C VAL A 500 -16.51 -3.24 2.84
N ILE A 501 -16.12 -1.96 2.90
CA ILE A 501 -16.05 -1.08 1.75
C ILE A 501 -14.60 -0.80 1.44
N CYS A 502 -14.14 -1.14 0.24
CA CYS A 502 -12.78 -0.95 -0.23
C CYS A 502 -12.76 0.01 -1.42
N VAL A 503 -12.08 1.15 -1.29
CA VAL A 503 -12.03 2.20 -2.31
C VAL A 503 -10.58 2.47 -2.69
N ASP A 504 -10.21 2.19 -3.92
CA ASP A 504 -8.91 2.59 -4.49
C ASP A 504 -9.04 3.95 -5.19
N GLU A 505 -8.06 4.82 -5.00
CA GLU A 505 -8.02 6.22 -5.48
C GLU A 505 -9.21 7.07 -4.97
N CYS A 506 -9.47 7.01 -3.66
CA CYS A 506 -10.63 7.67 -3.04
C CYS A 506 -10.68 9.19 -3.24
N GLN A 507 -9.59 9.84 -3.65
CA GLN A 507 -9.59 11.27 -3.99
C GLN A 507 -10.57 11.59 -5.12
N VAL A 508 -10.83 10.67 -6.04
CA VAL A 508 -11.81 10.87 -7.13
C VAL A 508 -13.20 11.18 -6.56
N TRP A 509 -13.60 10.51 -5.48
CA TRP A 509 -14.85 10.81 -4.80
C TRP A 509 -14.86 12.20 -4.16
N PHE A 510 -13.80 12.54 -3.40
CA PHE A 510 -13.77 13.77 -2.60
C PHE A 510 -13.51 15.02 -3.45
N GLU A 511 -12.86 14.87 -4.61
CA GLU A 511 -12.57 15.96 -5.54
C GLU A 511 -13.69 16.16 -6.59
N HIS A 512 -14.72 15.31 -6.59
CA HIS A 512 -15.81 15.37 -7.57
C HIS A 512 -16.68 16.61 -7.35
N ASP A 513 -16.90 17.43 -8.39
CA ASP A 513 -17.53 18.74 -8.32
C ASP A 513 -18.96 18.68 -7.73
N LYS A 514 -19.76 17.70 -8.11
CA LYS A 514 -21.17 17.58 -7.69
C LYS A 514 -21.35 16.83 -6.37
N TYR A 515 -20.60 15.75 -6.15
CA TYR A 515 -20.84 14.81 -5.05
C TYR A 515 -19.74 14.77 -3.99
N GLY A 516 -18.62 15.50 -4.19
CA GLY A 516 -17.46 15.42 -3.31
C GLY A 516 -17.78 15.72 -1.84
N LYS A 517 -18.58 16.76 -1.59
CA LYS A 517 -19.00 17.11 -0.23
C LYS A 517 -19.88 16.05 0.41
N GLU A 518 -20.77 15.43 -0.37
CA GLU A 518 -21.65 14.38 0.14
C GLU A 518 -20.88 13.11 0.46
N PHE A 519 -19.91 12.70 -0.39
CA PHE A 519 -18.99 11.61 -0.07
C PHE A 519 -18.20 11.90 1.22
N GLU A 520 -17.66 13.11 1.39
CA GLU A 520 -16.97 13.51 2.61
C GLU A 520 -17.85 13.34 3.84
N ASP A 521 -19.09 13.83 3.79
CA ASP A 521 -20.03 13.77 4.91
C ASP A 521 -20.42 12.32 5.25
N ILE A 522 -20.69 11.48 4.24
CA ILE A 522 -21.01 10.06 4.44
C ILE A 522 -19.80 9.30 4.98
N CYS A 523 -18.65 9.42 4.33
CA CYS A 523 -17.43 8.71 4.75
C CYS A 523 -16.98 9.15 6.15
N THR A 524 -17.12 10.44 6.52
CA THR A 524 -16.83 10.92 7.86
C THR A 524 -17.76 10.28 8.90
N ASP A 525 -19.05 10.15 8.59
CA ASP A 525 -20.01 9.46 9.46
C ASP A 525 -19.68 7.97 9.63
N LEU A 526 -19.34 7.31 8.51
CA LEU A 526 -18.94 5.89 8.51
C LEU A 526 -17.65 5.66 9.31
N VAL A 527 -16.63 6.50 9.15
CA VAL A 527 -15.37 6.36 9.90
C VAL A 527 -15.61 6.53 11.41
N LYS A 528 -16.51 7.45 11.81
CA LYS A 528 -16.81 7.72 13.24
C LYS A 528 -17.66 6.63 13.88
N ARG A 529 -18.68 6.14 13.22
CA ARG A 529 -19.71 5.27 13.81
C ARG A 529 -19.76 3.86 13.23
N GLY A 530 -19.25 3.68 12.01
CA GLY A 530 -19.22 2.40 11.32
C GLY A 530 -18.57 1.27 12.13
N PRO A 531 -17.41 1.50 12.75
CA PRO A 531 -16.71 0.45 13.51
C PRO A 531 -17.58 -0.24 14.56
N ALA A 532 -18.35 0.51 15.35
CA ALA A 532 -19.23 -0.08 16.35
C ALA A 532 -20.44 -0.83 15.76
N THR A 533 -20.86 -0.44 14.54
CA THR A 533 -22.04 -1.01 13.86
C THR A 533 -21.71 -2.12 12.85
N GLY A 534 -20.45 -2.53 12.78
CA GLY A 534 -20.02 -3.61 11.89
C GLY A 534 -19.79 -3.16 10.45
N ILE A 535 -19.57 -1.85 10.21
CA ILE A 535 -19.25 -1.29 8.89
C ILE A 535 -17.79 -0.82 8.90
N VAL A 536 -16.99 -1.36 8.00
CA VAL A 536 -15.56 -1.11 7.85
C VAL A 536 -15.31 -0.37 6.55
N LEU A 537 -14.74 0.84 6.62
CA LEU A 537 -14.36 1.63 5.46
C LEU A 537 -12.84 1.64 5.30
N MET A 538 -12.36 1.27 4.13
CA MET A 538 -10.95 1.22 3.76
C MET A 538 -10.70 2.11 2.55
N LEU A 539 -9.98 3.20 2.76
CA LEU A 539 -9.70 4.21 1.74
C LEU A 539 -8.22 4.18 1.36
N ALA A 540 -7.93 4.13 0.07
CA ALA A 540 -6.58 4.17 -0.46
C ALA A 540 -6.39 5.35 -1.43
N THR A 541 -5.29 6.10 -1.27
CA THR A 541 -4.98 7.27 -2.10
C THR A 541 -3.50 7.36 -2.44
N GLN A 542 -3.20 7.86 -3.64
CA GLN A 542 -1.84 8.24 -4.04
C GLN A 542 -1.51 9.70 -3.73
N ARG A 543 -2.49 10.50 -3.35
CA ARG A 543 -2.36 11.93 -3.04
C ARG A 543 -2.92 12.22 -1.65
N PRO A 544 -2.20 11.87 -0.57
CA PRO A 544 -2.69 12.10 0.78
C PRO A 544 -2.48 13.57 1.20
N ASP A 545 -3.23 14.47 0.61
CA ASP A 545 -3.34 15.87 0.99
C ASP A 545 -4.75 16.18 1.55
N ALA A 546 -4.97 17.39 2.05
CA ALA A 546 -6.23 17.75 2.71
C ALA A 546 -7.44 17.80 1.76
N LYS A 547 -7.23 17.95 0.45
CA LYS A 547 -8.29 17.95 -0.55
C LYS A 547 -8.68 16.51 -0.92
N SER A 548 -7.67 15.68 -1.15
CA SER A 548 -7.82 14.29 -1.57
C SER A 548 -8.21 13.34 -0.44
N LEU A 549 -7.93 13.71 0.81
CA LEU A 549 -8.28 12.97 2.02
C LEU A 549 -8.76 13.95 3.10
N PRO A 550 -10.07 14.19 3.20
CA PRO A 550 -10.62 15.13 4.16
C PRO A 550 -10.17 14.90 5.59
N THR A 551 -9.91 16.00 6.32
CA THR A 551 -9.38 15.94 7.69
C THR A 551 -10.32 15.23 8.66
N GLY A 552 -11.64 15.34 8.45
CA GLY A 552 -12.65 14.64 9.25
C GLY A 552 -12.52 13.12 9.17
N ILE A 553 -12.10 12.60 8.03
CA ILE A 553 -11.83 11.17 7.81
C ILE A 553 -10.46 10.82 8.38
N SER A 554 -9.42 11.56 7.98
CA SER A 554 -8.05 11.29 8.42
C SER A 554 -7.89 11.33 9.95
N ALA A 555 -8.55 12.27 10.65
CA ALA A 555 -8.46 12.37 12.10
C ALA A 555 -9.10 11.19 12.85
N ASN A 556 -10.11 10.55 12.27
CA ASN A 556 -10.91 9.52 12.94
C ASN A 556 -10.59 8.07 12.48
N ALA A 557 -9.78 7.89 11.44
CA ALA A 557 -9.37 6.55 11.03
C ALA A 557 -8.47 5.89 12.08
N GLY A 558 -8.86 4.71 12.53
CA GLY A 558 -8.15 3.96 13.57
C GLY A 558 -6.90 3.26 13.03
N VAL A 559 -6.96 2.72 11.80
CA VAL A 559 -5.85 2.01 11.15
C VAL A 559 -5.26 2.85 10.03
N ARG A 560 -3.94 2.97 10.04
CA ARG A 560 -3.20 3.83 9.10
C ARG A 560 -1.99 3.08 8.57
N LEU A 561 -1.88 3.04 7.25
CA LEU A 561 -0.74 2.41 6.57
C LEU A 561 -0.14 3.42 5.58
N CYS A 562 1.10 3.79 5.80
CA CYS A 562 1.81 4.72 4.94
C CYS A 562 3.04 4.06 4.35
N MET A 563 3.00 3.80 3.06
CA MET A 563 4.18 3.42 2.28
C MET A 563 4.99 4.67 1.95
N LYS A 564 5.93 4.58 1.00
CA LYS A 564 6.70 5.77 0.61
C LYS A 564 5.79 6.92 0.21
N VAL A 565 6.07 8.09 0.80
CA VAL A 565 5.55 9.42 0.44
C VAL A 565 6.71 10.40 0.24
N MET A 566 6.47 11.56 -0.35
CA MET A 566 7.53 12.49 -0.70
C MET A 566 7.81 13.53 0.37
N GLY A 567 6.81 13.95 1.11
CA GLY A 567 6.88 15.07 2.05
C GLY A 567 6.34 14.75 3.44
N GLN A 568 6.53 15.73 4.35
CA GLN A 568 6.01 15.68 5.71
C GLN A 568 4.49 15.78 5.74
N THR A 569 3.91 16.61 4.88
CA THR A 569 2.45 16.84 4.85
C THR A 569 1.71 15.55 4.54
N GLU A 570 2.12 14.85 3.50
CA GLU A 570 1.54 13.58 3.10
C GLU A 570 1.73 12.50 4.18
N ASN A 571 2.90 12.51 4.83
CA ASN A 571 3.19 11.60 5.94
C ASN A 571 2.21 11.82 7.11
N ASP A 572 2.05 13.07 7.52
CA ASP A 572 1.23 13.44 8.67
C ASP A 572 -0.27 13.33 8.38
N MET A 573 -0.69 13.49 7.11
CA MET A 573 -2.07 13.23 6.69
C MET A 573 -2.46 11.76 6.84
N VAL A 574 -1.57 10.85 6.49
CA VAL A 574 -1.84 9.41 6.61
C VAL A 574 -1.61 8.93 8.04
N LEU A 575 -0.44 9.20 8.64
CA LEU A 575 -0.02 8.61 9.92
C LEU A 575 -0.49 9.41 11.15
N GLY A 576 -1.14 10.55 10.93
CA GLY A 576 -1.63 11.44 11.98
C GLY A 576 -0.68 12.61 12.27
N THR A 577 -1.27 13.68 12.81
CA THR A 577 -0.60 14.94 13.07
C THR A 577 0.71 14.77 13.84
N SER A 578 1.76 15.41 13.36
CA SER A 578 3.10 15.42 13.95
C SER A 578 3.82 14.05 13.99
N SER A 579 3.33 13.03 13.29
CA SER A 579 3.99 11.73 13.19
C SER A 579 5.40 11.85 12.64
N TYR A 580 5.60 12.71 11.63
CA TYR A 580 6.92 12.99 11.06
C TYR A 580 7.91 13.54 12.09
N LYS A 581 7.46 14.50 12.93
CA LYS A 581 8.27 15.09 13.99
C LYS A 581 8.62 14.07 15.10
N ARG A 582 7.71 13.13 15.36
CA ARG A 582 7.94 12.03 16.32
C ARG A 582 8.83 10.90 15.77
N GLY A 583 9.38 11.03 14.58
CA GLY A 583 10.30 10.06 13.99
C GLY A 583 9.62 9.00 13.10
N VAL A 584 8.30 9.01 12.95
CA VAL A 584 7.56 8.10 12.07
C VAL A 584 7.54 8.70 10.66
N ARG A 585 8.55 8.35 9.85
CA ARG A 585 8.85 9.03 8.57
C ARG A 585 8.80 8.07 7.40
N ALA A 586 7.65 7.94 6.76
CA ALA A 586 7.48 7.12 5.56
C ALA A 586 8.26 7.68 4.34
N THR A 587 8.74 8.93 4.42
CA THR A 587 9.67 9.51 3.44
C THR A 587 11.01 8.79 3.37
N MET A 588 11.40 8.08 4.46
CA MET A 588 12.64 7.32 4.52
C MET A 588 12.65 6.06 3.65
N PHE A 589 11.49 5.58 3.22
CA PHE A 589 11.42 4.42 2.34
C PHE A 589 11.99 4.76 0.96
N SER A 590 12.70 3.79 0.37
CA SER A 590 13.25 3.90 -0.98
C SER A 590 12.25 3.39 -2.02
N TRP A 591 12.50 3.65 -3.30
CA TRP A 591 11.74 3.07 -4.41
C TRP A 591 11.81 1.54 -4.49
N ALA A 592 12.81 0.94 -3.85
CA ALA A 592 12.97 -0.51 -3.75
C ALA A 592 12.08 -1.13 -2.67
N ASP A 593 11.57 -0.34 -1.72
CA ASP A 593 10.82 -0.79 -0.54
C ASP A 593 9.32 -0.97 -0.85
N LYS A 594 9.02 -1.63 -1.98
CA LYS A 594 7.64 -1.93 -2.39
C LYS A 594 6.96 -2.85 -1.37
N GLY A 595 5.74 -2.49 -0.98
CA GLY A 595 4.96 -3.22 0.01
C GLY A 595 5.43 -3.02 1.45
N ILE A 596 6.45 -2.19 1.70
CA ILE A 596 6.87 -1.81 3.05
C ILE A 596 6.14 -0.54 3.46
N ALA A 597 5.56 -0.54 4.65
CA ALA A 597 4.78 0.57 5.17
C ALA A 597 5.03 0.78 6.67
N TYR A 598 4.80 1.99 7.15
CA TYR A 598 4.45 2.19 8.56
C TYR A 598 3.01 1.77 8.78
N PHE A 599 2.78 1.02 9.83
CA PHE A 599 1.48 0.58 10.31
C PHE A 599 1.22 1.16 11.70
N VAL A 600 0.07 1.80 11.86
CA VAL A 600 -0.42 2.39 13.12
C VAL A 600 -1.86 1.94 13.30
N GLY A 601 -2.27 1.58 14.50
CA GLY A 601 -3.70 1.45 14.79
C GLY A 601 -4.19 0.14 15.41
N ASP A 602 -3.32 -0.65 15.99
CA ASP A 602 -3.71 -1.83 16.79
C ASP A 602 -3.47 -1.63 18.30
N GLY A 603 -3.35 -0.37 18.73
CA GLY A 603 -3.01 -0.02 20.11
C GLY A 603 -1.51 -0.04 20.41
N SER A 604 -0.67 -0.41 19.44
CA SER A 604 0.78 -0.38 19.53
C SER A 604 1.37 0.89 18.89
N ASP A 605 2.64 1.16 19.21
CA ASP A 605 3.43 2.19 18.54
C ASP A 605 3.55 1.91 17.03
N ALA A 606 3.80 2.98 16.27
CA ALA A 606 4.03 2.88 14.84
C ALA A 606 5.14 1.88 14.52
N ARG A 607 4.84 0.85 13.76
CA ARG A 607 5.79 -0.21 13.40
C ARG A 607 5.91 -0.35 11.88
N ILE A 608 7.07 -0.82 11.45
CA ILE A 608 7.32 -1.08 10.04
C ILE A 608 6.92 -2.50 9.73
N ILE A 609 6.15 -2.64 8.66
CA ILE A 609 5.66 -3.92 8.17
C ILE A 609 5.98 -4.09 6.69
N ARG A 610 6.00 -5.32 6.23
CA ARG A 610 5.99 -5.69 4.82
C ARG A 610 4.73 -6.48 4.53
N SER A 611 3.86 -5.94 3.70
CA SER A 611 2.61 -6.60 3.29
C SER A 611 2.87 -7.90 2.54
N VAL A 612 1.95 -8.84 2.67
CA VAL A 612 1.93 -10.02 1.82
C VAL A 612 1.67 -9.60 0.37
N TYR A 613 2.44 -10.14 -0.55
CA TYR A 613 2.22 -9.95 -1.97
C TYR A 613 1.38 -11.10 -2.53
N VAL A 614 0.19 -10.76 -3.06
CA VAL A 614 -0.70 -11.68 -3.77
C VAL A 614 -0.82 -11.18 -5.21
N ASP A 615 -0.29 -11.94 -6.17
CA ASP A 615 -0.43 -11.64 -7.60
C ASP A 615 -1.87 -11.85 -8.09
N ALA A 616 -2.20 -11.38 -9.30
CA ALA A 616 -3.54 -11.45 -9.85
C ALA A 616 -4.07 -12.91 -9.99
N PRO A 617 -3.28 -13.90 -10.48
CA PRO A 617 -3.74 -15.30 -10.55
C PRO A 617 -4.01 -15.92 -9.17
N ASN A 618 -3.24 -15.55 -8.15
CA ASN A 618 -3.48 -16.02 -6.79
C ASN A 618 -4.69 -15.31 -6.17
N ALA A 619 -4.88 -14.01 -6.44
CA ALA A 619 -6.06 -13.25 -6.00
C ALA A 619 -7.34 -13.88 -6.56
N ASP A 620 -7.39 -14.15 -7.86
CA ASP A 620 -8.53 -14.83 -8.51
C ASP A 620 -8.84 -16.20 -7.87
N ARG A 621 -7.79 -17.01 -7.59
CA ARG A 621 -7.97 -18.32 -6.93
C ARG A 621 -8.54 -18.20 -5.52
N ILE A 622 -8.09 -17.21 -4.75
CA ILE A 622 -8.58 -16.96 -3.40
C ILE A 622 -10.02 -16.46 -3.46
N ALA A 623 -10.33 -15.55 -4.37
CA ALA A 623 -11.67 -15.02 -4.56
C ALA A 623 -12.67 -16.11 -4.98
N ARG A 624 -12.28 -17.03 -5.88
CA ARG A 624 -13.13 -18.22 -6.22
C ARG A 624 -13.37 -19.13 -5.03
N ARG A 625 -12.37 -19.31 -4.15
CA ARG A 625 -12.54 -20.06 -2.90
C ARG A 625 -13.53 -19.36 -1.99
N ALA A 626 -13.42 -18.05 -1.86
CA ALA A 626 -14.33 -17.24 -1.08
C ALA A 626 -15.76 -17.28 -1.65
N ARG A 627 -15.92 -17.23 -2.99
CA ARG A 627 -17.21 -17.42 -3.66
C ARG A 627 -17.84 -18.74 -3.29
N LYS A 628 -17.08 -19.84 -3.44
CA LYS A 628 -17.60 -21.17 -3.08
C LYS A 628 -18.06 -21.24 -1.62
N ALA A 629 -17.30 -20.67 -0.70
CA ALA A 629 -17.69 -20.65 0.72
C ALA A 629 -18.99 -19.88 0.95
N ARG A 630 -19.26 -18.81 0.18
CA ARG A 630 -20.51 -18.05 0.24
C ARG A 630 -21.67 -18.79 -0.41
N GLU A 631 -21.42 -19.49 -1.53
CA GLU A 631 -22.41 -20.36 -2.16
C GLU A 631 -22.84 -21.47 -1.18
N ASP A 632 -21.85 -22.13 -0.53
CA ASP A 632 -22.09 -23.16 0.46
C ASP A 632 -22.84 -22.62 1.71
N ALA A 633 -22.63 -21.35 2.08
CA ALA A 633 -23.28 -20.68 3.20
C ALA A 633 -24.62 -19.98 2.83
N GLY A 634 -24.96 -19.89 1.54
CA GLY A 634 -26.15 -19.18 1.08
C GLY A 634 -26.09 -17.65 1.26
N THR A 635 -24.88 -17.07 1.31
CA THR A 635 -24.65 -15.63 1.56
C THR A 635 -24.15 -14.86 0.34
N LEU A 636 -24.00 -15.51 -0.80
CA LEU A 636 -23.62 -14.83 -2.04
C LEU A 636 -24.80 -13.98 -2.55
N SER A 637 -24.56 -12.72 -2.91
CA SER A 637 -25.60 -11.77 -3.31
C SER A 637 -25.05 -10.66 -4.20
N GLY A 638 -25.92 -9.88 -4.83
CA GLY A 638 -25.60 -8.66 -5.55
C GLY A 638 -24.81 -8.88 -6.83
N TYR A 639 -23.84 -8.01 -7.09
CA TYR A 639 -23.04 -7.96 -8.32
C TYR A 639 -22.40 -9.31 -8.69
N ALA A 640 -21.89 -10.04 -7.71
CA ALA A 640 -21.29 -11.36 -7.93
C ALA A 640 -22.27 -12.42 -8.46
N LEU A 641 -23.59 -12.23 -8.32
CA LEU A 641 -24.64 -13.06 -8.92
C LEU A 641 -25.11 -12.53 -10.29
N GLY A 642 -24.54 -11.41 -10.78
CA GLY A 642 -25.06 -10.72 -11.96
C GLY A 642 -26.37 -9.96 -11.68
N GLN A 643 -26.74 -9.84 -10.42
CA GLN A 643 -27.79 -8.95 -9.96
C GLN A 643 -27.11 -7.59 -9.76
N GLU A 644 -27.14 -6.73 -10.79
CA GLU A 644 -26.93 -5.32 -10.50
C GLU A 644 -28.17 -4.91 -9.68
N PRO A 645 -28.01 -4.56 -8.40
CA PRO A 645 -29.09 -3.91 -7.71
C PRO A 645 -29.28 -2.64 -8.53
N GLU A 646 -30.46 -2.49 -9.15
CA GLU A 646 -30.84 -1.19 -9.68
C GLU A 646 -30.53 -0.20 -8.58
N PRO A 647 -29.85 0.94 -8.89
CA PRO A 647 -29.75 2.01 -7.91
C PRO A 647 -31.21 2.16 -7.47
N SER A 648 -31.48 1.77 -6.23
CA SER A 648 -32.81 1.97 -5.69
C SER A 648 -33.04 3.43 -5.95
N ALA A 649 -33.96 3.71 -6.87
CA ALA A 649 -34.29 5.06 -7.29
C ALA A 649 -34.54 5.77 -5.97
N GLY A 650 -33.53 6.46 -5.47
CA GLY A 650 -33.18 6.73 -4.08
C GLY A 650 -34.34 6.42 -3.16
N SER A 651 -34.07 6.00 -1.94
CA SER A 651 -34.88 6.34 -0.79
C SER A 651 -34.91 7.88 -0.62
N GLY A 652 -34.81 8.58 -1.70
CA GLY A 652 -35.20 9.94 -1.91
C GLY A 652 -36.70 9.92 -1.75
N TYR A 653 -37.14 10.31 -0.58
CA TYR A 653 -38.51 10.77 -0.39
C TYR A 653 -38.84 11.62 -1.60
N ASP A 654 -39.91 11.23 -2.30
CA ASP A 654 -40.51 12.11 -3.30
C ASP A 654 -41.23 13.22 -2.53
N LEU A 655 -40.50 14.32 -2.27
CA LEU A 655 -41.05 15.46 -1.54
C LEU A 655 -42.39 15.88 -2.12
N LEU A 656 -42.52 15.88 -3.45
CA LEU A 656 -43.76 16.30 -4.09
C LEU A 656 -44.90 15.28 -3.85
N ALA A 657 -44.60 13.99 -3.95
CA ALA A 657 -45.56 12.93 -3.63
C ALA A 657 -45.92 12.91 -2.14
N ASP A 658 -44.94 13.09 -1.24
CA ASP A 658 -45.14 13.16 0.20
C ASP A 658 -46.01 14.38 0.57
N ILE A 659 -45.79 15.56 -0.07
CA ILE A 659 -46.64 16.73 0.11
C ILE A 659 -48.08 16.45 -0.36
N LEU A 660 -48.29 15.77 -1.50
CA LEU A 660 -49.64 15.39 -1.95
C LEU A 660 -50.32 14.42 -0.98
N ALA A 661 -49.55 13.55 -0.32
CA ALA A 661 -50.11 12.61 0.66
C ALA A 661 -50.58 13.33 1.93
N VAL A 662 -49.89 14.42 2.35
CA VAL A 662 -50.21 15.15 3.59
C VAL A 662 -51.11 16.40 3.38
N VAL A 663 -51.28 16.82 2.12
CA VAL A 663 -52.20 17.91 1.72
C VAL A 663 -53.32 17.33 0.91
N PRO A 664 -54.46 16.98 1.52
CA PRO A 664 -55.57 16.29 0.83
C PRO A 664 -56.27 17.20 -0.20
N ALA A 665 -57.03 16.58 -1.09
CA ALA A 665 -57.65 17.31 -2.22
C ALA A 665 -58.70 18.37 -1.82
N ASP A 666 -59.31 18.21 -0.67
CA ASP A 666 -60.26 19.15 -0.07
C ASP A 666 -59.57 20.34 0.63
N GLU A 667 -58.26 20.28 0.77
CA GLU A 667 -57.41 21.37 1.32
C GLU A 667 -56.48 21.92 0.23
N PRO A 668 -56.94 22.77 -0.72
CA PRO A 668 -56.14 23.16 -1.88
C PRO A 668 -54.91 24.00 -1.51
N LYS A 669 -54.92 24.64 -0.33
CA LYS A 669 -53.78 25.44 0.19
C LYS A 669 -53.59 25.16 1.67
N ALA A 670 -52.37 24.79 2.05
CA ALA A 670 -52.00 24.50 3.42
C ALA A 670 -50.84 25.41 3.90
N TRP A 671 -50.87 25.77 5.16
CA TRP A 671 -49.73 26.51 5.75
C TRP A 671 -48.45 25.68 5.77
N SER A 672 -47.32 26.28 5.46
CA SER A 672 -46.03 25.58 5.45
C SER A 672 -45.69 24.90 6.81
N GLU A 673 -46.08 25.52 7.91
CA GLU A 673 -45.94 24.94 9.27
C GLU A 673 -46.76 23.65 9.40
N THR A 674 -47.98 23.62 8.92
CA THR A 674 -48.86 22.44 8.95
C THR A 674 -48.33 21.35 8.02
N VAL A 675 -47.86 21.72 6.84
CA VAL A 675 -47.24 20.75 5.90
C VAL A 675 -46.00 20.09 6.51
N VAL A 676 -45.12 20.88 7.09
CA VAL A 676 -43.90 20.37 7.75
C VAL A 676 -44.25 19.43 8.92
N SER A 677 -45.19 19.80 9.77
CA SER A 677 -45.64 18.93 10.88
C SER A 677 -46.17 17.60 10.37
N ARG A 678 -47.02 17.63 9.36
CA ARG A 678 -47.62 16.40 8.75
C ARG A 678 -46.56 15.56 8.00
N LEU A 679 -45.57 16.19 7.37
CA LEU A 679 -44.44 15.50 6.76
C LEU A 679 -43.56 14.81 7.80
N ALA A 680 -43.31 15.46 8.93
CA ALA A 680 -42.59 14.88 10.05
C ALA A 680 -43.32 13.68 10.67
N GLU A 681 -44.69 13.72 10.70
CA GLU A 681 -45.51 12.58 11.11
C GLU A 681 -45.48 11.45 10.07
N LEU A 682 -45.47 11.77 8.79
CA LEU A 682 -45.45 10.79 7.68
C LEU A 682 -44.10 10.08 7.63
N ARG A 683 -43.01 10.84 7.67
CA ARG A 683 -41.64 10.31 7.61
C ARG A 683 -40.72 11.02 8.59
N PRO A 684 -40.74 10.62 9.87
CA PRO A 684 -39.91 11.27 10.90
C PRO A 684 -38.41 11.21 10.58
N ASP A 685 -37.96 10.14 9.96
CA ASP A 685 -36.58 9.92 9.54
C ASP A 685 -36.05 10.90 8.47
N VAL A 686 -36.95 11.56 7.76
CA VAL A 686 -36.63 12.52 6.68
C VAL A 686 -36.90 13.95 7.07
N TYR A 687 -38.07 14.20 7.69
CA TYR A 687 -38.59 15.56 7.88
C TYR A 687 -38.54 16.04 9.33
N ASP A 688 -38.04 15.23 10.27
CA ASP A 688 -37.89 15.69 11.67
C ASP A 688 -36.92 16.86 11.75
N GLY A 689 -37.35 17.90 12.46
CA GLY A 689 -36.57 19.12 12.59
C GLY A 689 -36.64 20.10 11.39
N TRP A 690 -37.45 19.82 10.37
CA TRP A 690 -37.67 20.78 9.28
C TRP A 690 -38.40 22.03 9.82
N ALA A 691 -38.02 23.20 9.28
CA ALA A 691 -38.72 24.45 9.45
C ALA A 691 -39.43 24.85 8.16
N PRO A 692 -40.42 25.77 8.17
CA PRO A 692 -41.08 26.29 6.98
C PRO A 692 -40.12 26.81 5.91
N ASP A 693 -38.98 27.37 6.31
CA ASP A 693 -37.95 27.87 5.39
C ASP A 693 -37.18 26.72 4.70
N ALA A 694 -36.98 25.59 5.39
CA ALA A 694 -36.40 24.40 4.81
C ALA A 694 -37.32 23.79 3.72
N LEU A 695 -38.62 23.74 3.99
CA LEU A 695 -39.63 23.34 2.98
C LEU A 695 -39.62 24.26 1.76
N ALA A 696 -39.57 25.58 1.98
CA ALA A 696 -39.52 26.56 0.90
C ALA A 696 -38.25 26.42 0.04
N ALA A 697 -37.10 26.15 0.68
CA ALA A 697 -35.84 25.91 0.00
C ALA A 697 -35.90 24.62 -0.82
N ALA A 698 -36.46 23.52 -0.28
CA ALA A 698 -36.60 22.25 -0.94
C ALA A 698 -37.59 22.26 -2.13
N LEU A 699 -38.55 23.16 -2.16
CA LEU A 699 -39.49 23.33 -3.27
C LEU A 699 -38.91 24.17 -4.43
N LYS A 700 -37.89 24.98 -4.18
CA LYS A 700 -37.26 25.87 -5.18
C LYS A 700 -36.70 25.14 -6.43
N PRO A 701 -36.00 24.02 -6.30
CA PRO A 701 -35.51 23.26 -7.45
C PRO A 701 -36.64 22.73 -8.37
N HIS A 702 -37.86 22.56 -7.82
CA HIS A 702 -39.04 22.13 -8.55
C HIS A 702 -39.83 23.31 -9.14
N GLY A 703 -39.29 24.52 -9.13
CA GLY A 703 -39.97 25.71 -9.66
C GLY A 703 -41.16 26.20 -8.81
N ILE A 704 -41.34 25.65 -7.60
CA ILE A 704 -42.50 25.92 -6.77
C ILE A 704 -42.15 27.00 -5.72
N SER A 705 -42.91 28.08 -5.71
CA SER A 705 -42.84 29.13 -4.73
C SER A 705 -43.95 29.06 -3.69
N THR A 706 -43.65 29.32 -2.44
CA THR A 706 -44.69 29.38 -1.39
C THR A 706 -45.62 30.55 -1.64
N VAL A 707 -46.94 30.34 -1.39
CA VAL A 707 -48.02 31.31 -1.57
C VAL A 707 -48.53 31.84 -0.23
N GLN A 708 -49.24 32.98 -0.23
CA GLN A 708 -49.87 33.49 0.97
C GLN A 708 -51.22 32.82 1.16
N VAL A 709 -51.42 32.20 2.33
CA VAL A 709 -52.66 31.42 2.65
C VAL A 709 -53.32 32.02 3.86
N GLY A 710 -54.55 32.56 3.67
CA GLY A 710 -55.36 33.13 4.75
C GLY A 710 -56.30 32.07 5.33
N ARG A 711 -56.34 31.91 6.65
CA ARG A 711 -57.30 31.08 7.38
C ARG A 711 -57.91 31.83 8.53
N ARG A 712 -59.17 31.53 8.86
CA ARG A 712 -59.80 32.05 10.06
C ARG A 712 -59.39 31.25 11.29
N VAL A 713 -58.72 31.91 12.23
CA VAL A 713 -58.36 31.35 13.55
C VAL A 713 -59.00 32.30 14.57
N ASP A 714 -59.79 31.76 15.45
CA ASP A 714 -60.51 32.55 16.51
C ASP A 714 -61.28 33.78 15.98
N GLY A 715 -61.93 33.63 14.82
CA GLY A 715 -62.71 34.68 14.19
C GLY A 715 -61.92 35.74 13.41
N LYS A 716 -60.57 35.72 13.49
CA LYS A 716 -59.68 36.63 12.74
C LYS A 716 -59.02 35.93 11.58
N VAL A 717 -58.85 36.63 10.44
CA VAL A 717 -58.13 36.09 9.28
C VAL A 717 -56.65 36.23 9.55
N VAL A 718 -55.92 35.07 9.62
CA VAL A 718 -54.46 35.03 9.77
C VAL A 718 -53.88 34.58 8.42
N ASN A 719 -52.96 35.39 7.89
CA ASN A 719 -52.26 35.12 6.64
C ASN A 719 -50.84 34.59 6.97
N ARG A 720 -50.51 33.39 6.50
CA ARG A 720 -49.17 32.79 6.61
C ARG A 720 -48.74 32.24 5.25
N ARG A 721 -47.38 32.02 5.12
CA ARG A 721 -46.85 31.31 3.94
C ARG A 721 -47.34 29.87 3.93
N GLY A 722 -47.65 29.36 2.76
CA GLY A 722 -48.12 27.99 2.58
C GLY A 722 -47.83 27.44 1.20
N VAL A 723 -48.28 26.24 0.96
CA VAL A 723 -48.09 25.50 -0.28
C VAL A 723 -49.46 25.41 -0.97
N ASP A 724 -49.47 25.64 -2.30
CA ASP A 724 -50.64 25.41 -3.15
C ASP A 724 -50.52 24.02 -3.79
N ARG A 725 -51.51 23.18 -3.52
CA ARG A 725 -51.54 21.79 -4.02
C ARG A 725 -51.51 21.70 -5.54
N SER A 726 -52.14 22.68 -6.24
CA SER A 726 -52.16 22.70 -7.71
C SER A 726 -50.76 22.84 -8.31
N HIS A 727 -49.87 23.64 -7.68
CA HIS A 727 -48.50 23.81 -8.12
C HIS A 727 -47.74 22.50 -7.97
N ILE A 728 -47.96 21.74 -6.89
CA ILE A 728 -47.33 20.42 -6.68
C ILE A 728 -47.79 19.42 -7.77
N VAL A 729 -49.08 19.36 -8.05
CA VAL A 729 -49.64 18.47 -9.10
C VAL A 729 -49.06 18.81 -10.46
N THR A 730 -48.95 20.09 -10.81
CA THR A 730 -48.38 20.53 -12.09
C THR A 730 -46.90 20.14 -12.18
N ALA A 731 -46.13 20.35 -11.14
CA ALA A 731 -44.70 20.01 -11.13
C ALA A 731 -44.47 18.47 -11.23
N ILE A 732 -45.31 17.66 -10.63
CA ILE A 732 -45.26 16.20 -10.80
C ILE A 732 -45.60 15.82 -12.26
N ALA A 733 -46.65 16.39 -12.85
CA ALA A 733 -47.01 16.13 -14.21
C ALA A 733 -45.92 16.52 -15.23
N GLU A 734 -45.26 17.67 -15.02
CA GLU A 734 -44.14 18.11 -15.83
C GLU A 734 -42.92 17.19 -15.68
N ARG A 735 -42.63 16.75 -14.45
CA ARG A 735 -41.54 15.81 -14.17
C ARG A 735 -41.76 14.47 -14.82
N ASP A 736 -42.96 13.91 -14.67
CA ASP A 736 -43.31 12.59 -15.17
C ASP A 736 -43.48 12.60 -16.71
N GLY A 737 -44.02 13.70 -17.29
CA GLY A 737 -44.06 13.91 -18.75
C GLY A 737 -42.67 14.04 -19.41
N ASN A 738 -41.66 14.57 -18.72
CA ASN A 738 -40.27 14.59 -19.16
C ASN A 738 -39.60 13.22 -19.04
N ARG A 739 -40.03 12.35 -18.14
CA ARG A 739 -39.51 10.97 -18.02
C ARG A 739 -39.99 10.06 -19.13
N ASP A 740 -41.22 10.28 -19.65
CA ASP A 740 -41.75 9.47 -20.77
C ASP A 740 -41.26 9.95 -22.16
N ALA A 741 -40.57 11.10 -22.22
CA ALA A 741 -40.03 11.69 -23.45
C ALA A 741 -38.52 11.49 -23.66
N GLY A 742 -37.77 10.90 -22.71
CA GLY A 742 -36.33 10.60 -22.77
C GLY A 742 -36.07 9.11 -22.72
#